data_da8f21d6eaa37386e8da96b30d40fd5d
#
_entry.id   da8f21d6eaa37386e8da96b30d40fd5d
#
_cell.length_a   1.000
_cell.length_b   1.000
_cell.length_c   1.000
_cell.angle_alpha   90.00
_cell.angle_beta   90.00
_cell.angle_gamma   90.00
#
_symmetry.space_group_name_H-M   'P 1'
#
loop_
_entity.id
_entity.type
_entity.pdbx_description
1 polymer ?
#
loop_
_entity_poly.entity_id
_entity_poly.type
_entity_poly.pdbx_seq_one_letter_code
_entity_poly.pdbx_strand_id
1 'polypeptide(L)'
;MNCPADQGLQLELEGLVQGIGFRPQLVLRATELGLTGWIANSSGGVKLEAHGPRVQLERFVDELLQRPPRFSQITKLSRHWLPYNQDHQAFCIAPALREGSASALLCPDLALCADCERELRDPGSRRHQYPFISCTQCGPRYSVTRGLPFERCNTSYAPFSLCDACAQEYSDPRDRRFHAQTISCSHCGPELLWNGDVVALDRGLGHATAALHRGQIVAIQGIGGFQLLADPQRSETVACLRARKGRPDKPLALLSSHHWLQELCVVSEQEAELFGGPSAPIVLLRRRRNTGLDAGVAGSSPWLGVMRPASALQLLLLESFGRPLIATSANRSGEPICRDACRDQAQLAELCDGVLSHTAEIVNRIDDSVVREAAKAPLVLRLGRGLAPVAIQAARPRSAAVGLGAQQKGALAILQGNQLVLSPDLGDGSNSAGLLHLEDTLQQWLSRHQLEPNHVLCDMHPGYGSTQLAKEKGRHHGSVLGLVQHHHAHVLAVMAEHALTGPQLGVAWDGSGWGEDGSLWGGEFLQVNAHSVLRLGHLSPFPLIGGERAVREPRRVALALLHGSYGPAWRERLARLHDLPWLQSFEAGELELLEQSLSRGSQPVNCSSVGRLFDAVAALLGVQQRCSFEAQAAISLEGLAMEAFDAGSLPRDRYRLTIVEGQPFLLAWKPLLEALLVDLERGRPTAEIAYLFHCALADALPAVAARLESRELVLAGGCFQNRLLLELSLEALQAKG
;
A
#
# COMPACT_ATOMS: atom_id res chain seq x y z
N MET A 1 54.63 20.44 -13.11
CA MET A 1 53.20 20.14 -12.79
C MET A 1 53.22 19.44 -11.45
N ASN A 2 52.81 20.14 -10.36
CA ASN A 2 52.72 19.48 -9.05
C ASN A 2 51.65 18.39 -9.15
N CYS A 3 52.06 17.12 -8.99
CA CYS A 3 51.07 16.08 -8.67
C CYS A 3 50.25 16.56 -7.45
N PRO A 4 48.92 16.59 -7.54
CA PRO A 4 48.16 16.93 -6.38
C PRO A 4 48.48 15.91 -5.28
N ALA A 5 48.87 16.40 -4.10
CA ALA A 5 49.26 15.57 -2.98
C ALA A 5 48.12 14.60 -2.62
N ASP A 6 48.51 13.37 -2.32
CA ASP A 6 47.55 12.38 -1.81
C ASP A 6 46.88 12.90 -0.53
N GLN A 7 45.57 12.68 -0.41
CA GLN A 7 44.74 13.11 0.70
C GLN A 7 43.85 11.97 1.17
N GLY A 8 43.23 12.17 2.32
CA GLY A 8 42.12 11.35 2.82
C GLY A 8 40.80 12.08 2.67
N LEU A 9 39.74 11.33 2.46
CA LEU A 9 38.36 11.82 2.41
C LEU A 9 37.47 10.90 3.21
N GLN A 10 36.80 11.45 4.21
CA GLN A 10 35.74 10.78 4.95
C GLN A 10 34.39 11.22 4.41
N LEU A 11 33.52 10.25 4.14
CA LEU A 11 32.12 10.49 3.76
C LEU A 11 31.18 9.82 4.77
N GLU A 12 30.13 10.54 5.12
CA GLU A 12 28.98 10.00 5.86
C GLU A 12 27.73 10.18 4.99
N LEU A 13 27.02 9.06 4.73
CA LEU A 13 25.86 9.00 3.86
C LEU A 13 24.66 8.51 4.64
N GLU A 14 23.59 9.32 4.65
CA GLU A 14 22.30 8.97 5.22
C GLU A 14 21.28 8.66 4.11
N GLY A 15 20.23 7.90 4.44
CA GLY A 15 19.18 7.53 3.52
C GLY A 15 19.07 6.02 3.30
N LEU A 16 18.47 5.61 2.17
CA LEU A 16 18.40 4.20 1.78
C LEU A 16 19.73 3.79 1.12
N VAL A 17 20.69 3.41 1.94
CA VAL A 17 22.08 3.07 1.55
C VAL A 17 22.52 1.71 2.10
N GLN A 18 21.63 0.96 2.76
CA GLN A 18 21.91 -0.37 3.29
C GLN A 18 20.98 -1.43 2.66
N GLY A 19 21.46 -2.67 2.53
CA GLY A 19 20.67 -3.79 2.03
C GLY A 19 20.48 -3.86 0.52
N ILE A 20 21.09 -2.98 -0.26
CA ILE A 20 20.94 -2.82 -1.71
C ILE A 20 22.26 -3.05 -2.50
N GLY A 21 23.29 -3.61 -1.87
CA GLY A 21 24.59 -3.77 -2.48
C GLY A 21 25.40 -2.47 -2.57
N PHE A 22 25.09 -1.47 -1.76
CA PHE A 22 25.73 -0.16 -1.76
C PHE A 22 27.24 -0.27 -1.48
N ARG A 23 27.63 -0.90 -0.37
CA ARG A 23 29.05 -1.11 0.00
C ARG A 23 29.82 -1.90 -1.05
N PRO A 24 29.33 -3.06 -1.55
CA PRO A 24 29.97 -3.79 -2.64
C PRO A 24 30.28 -2.93 -3.87
N GLN A 25 29.33 -2.14 -4.34
CA GLN A 25 29.52 -1.29 -5.52
C GLN A 25 30.55 -0.17 -5.29
N LEU A 26 30.59 0.42 -4.09
CA LEU A 26 31.58 1.44 -3.78
C LEU A 26 32.98 0.87 -3.64
N VAL A 27 33.14 -0.35 -3.12
CA VAL A 27 34.46 -1.04 -3.10
C VAL A 27 35.00 -1.23 -4.51
N LEU A 28 34.16 -1.70 -5.44
CA LEU A 28 34.56 -1.88 -6.84
C LEU A 28 35.02 -0.56 -7.47
N ARG A 29 34.21 0.51 -7.32
CA ARG A 29 34.53 1.85 -7.86
C ARG A 29 35.81 2.44 -7.25
N ALA A 30 35.99 2.34 -5.93
CA ALA A 30 37.17 2.81 -5.26
C ALA A 30 38.43 2.04 -5.77
N THR A 31 38.31 0.72 -5.94
CA THR A 31 39.38 -0.13 -6.47
C THR A 31 39.73 0.24 -7.91
N GLU A 32 38.74 0.46 -8.78
CA GLU A 32 38.94 0.91 -10.18
C GLU A 32 39.66 2.26 -10.26
N LEU A 33 39.43 3.15 -9.29
CA LEU A 33 40.08 4.46 -9.18
C LEU A 33 41.44 4.41 -8.45
N GLY A 34 41.90 3.23 -8.02
CA GLY A 34 43.14 3.05 -7.30
C GLY A 34 43.14 3.67 -5.89
N LEU A 35 41.96 3.84 -5.28
CA LEU A 35 41.82 4.36 -3.93
C LEU A 35 41.96 3.23 -2.90
N THR A 36 42.49 3.60 -1.73
CA THR A 36 42.60 2.70 -0.57
C THR A 36 41.68 3.21 0.57
N GLY A 37 41.35 2.36 1.55
CA GLY A 37 40.54 2.75 2.67
C GLY A 37 39.48 1.72 3.06
N TRP A 38 38.38 2.19 3.62
CA TRP A 38 37.31 1.30 4.10
C TRP A 38 35.90 1.91 3.98
N ILE A 39 34.91 1.03 3.96
CA ILE A 39 33.50 1.39 4.02
C ILE A 39 32.77 0.50 5.02
N ALA A 40 31.90 1.07 5.87
CA ALA A 40 31.13 0.34 6.86
C ALA A 40 29.68 0.82 6.93
N ASN A 41 28.75 -0.09 7.27
CA ASN A 41 27.43 0.31 7.71
C ASN A 41 27.53 0.95 9.10
N SER A 42 26.71 1.95 9.37
CA SER A 42 26.51 2.54 10.70
C SER A 42 25.04 2.55 11.07
N SER A 43 24.71 2.84 12.33
CA SER A 43 23.32 3.01 12.76
C SER A 43 22.59 4.13 12.00
N GLY A 44 23.31 5.15 11.50
CA GLY A 44 22.75 6.28 10.75
C GLY A 44 22.79 6.13 9.22
N GLY A 45 23.49 5.12 8.68
CA GLY A 45 23.66 4.95 7.24
C GLY A 45 24.97 4.25 6.88
N VAL A 46 25.81 4.88 6.05
CA VAL A 46 27.11 4.36 5.63
C VAL A 46 28.20 5.40 5.91
N LYS A 47 29.31 4.95 6.47
CA LYS A 47 30.51 5.74 6.67
C LYS A 47 31.66 5.12 5.88
N LEU A 48 32.46 5.94 5.23
CA LEU A 48 33.65 5.49 4.51
C LEU A 48 34.81 6.47 4.68
N GLU A 49 36.02 5.94 4.52
CA GLU A 49 37.25 6.70 4.46
C GLU A 49 38.03 6.21 3.24
N ALA A 50 38.40 7.13 2.38
CA ALA A 50 39.12 6.86 1.12
C ALA A 50 40.38 7.69 1.06
N HIS A 51 41.48 7.09 0.59
CA HIS A 51 42.80 7.70 0.47
C HIS A 51 43.36 7.56 -0.95
N GLY A 52 44.02 8.61 -1.46
CA GLY A 52 44.64 8.65 -2.77
C GLY A 52 44.74 10.06 -3.35
N PRO A 53 45.03 10.17 -4.65
CA PRO A 53 45.14 11.45 -5.33
C PRO A 53 43.79 12.22 -5.25
N ARG A 54 43.85 13.49 -4.86
CA ARG A 54 42.66 14.34 -4.68
C ARG A 54 41.70 14.31 -5.89
N VAL A 55 42.23 14.33 -7.10
CA VAL A 55 41.41 14.26 -8.34
C VAL A 55 40.60 12.96 -8.41
N GLN A 56 41.17 11.83 -7.95
CA GLN A 56 40.46 10.54 -7.95
C GLN A 56 39.40 10.49 -6.83
N LEU A 57 39.68 11.10 -5.68
CA LEU A 57 38.69 11.23 -4.59
C LEU A 57 37.50 12.10 -4.99
N GLU A 58 37.76 13.24 -5.66
CA GLU A 58 36.68 14.09 -6.20
C GLU A 58 35.87 13.34 -7.27
N ARG A 59 36.55 12.64 -8.20
CA ARG A 59 35.89 11.80 -9.22
C ARG A 59 35.03 10.69 -8.58
N PHE A 60 35.51 10.03 -7.54
CA PHE A 60 34.76 9.00 -6.82
C PHE A 60 33.44 9.56 -6.28
N VAL A 61 33.47 10.75 -5.69
CA VAL A 61 32.25 11.41 -5.17
C VAL A 61 31.32 11.83 -6.30
N ASP A 62 31.86 12.40 -7.39
CA ASP A 62 31.06 12.83 -8.54
C ASP A 62 30.36 11.63 -9.21
N GLU A 63 31.07 10.52 -9.41
CA GLU A 63 30.49 9.29 -9.94
C GLU A 63 29.43 8.70 -9.00
N LEU A 64 29.61 8.79 -7.68
CA LEU A 64 28.63 8.35 -6.70
C LEU A 64 27.33 9.17 -6.79
N LEU A 65 27.43 10.49 -6.97
CA LEU A 65 26.27 11.37 -7.06
C LEU A 65 25.56 11.31 -8.41
N GLN A 66 26.33 11.17 -9.51
CA GLN A 66 25.76 11.09 -10.86
C GLN A 66 25.18 9.71 -11.18
N ARG A 67 25.77 8.65 -10.63
CA ARG A 67 25.38 7.25 -10.86
C ARG A 67 25.32 6.48 -9.54
N PRO A 68 24.38 6.84 -8.64
CA PRO A 68 24.27 6.17 -7.36
C PRO A 68 23.95 4.67 -7.56
N PRO A 69 24.33 3.81 -6.61
CA PRO A 69 23.94 2.40 -6.63
C PRO A 69 22.42 2.22 -6.81
N ARG A 70 22.01 1.19 -7.56
CA ARG A 70 20.60 0.92 -7.84
C ARG A 70 19.80 0.85 -6.53
N PHE A 71 18.59 1.42 -6.52
CA PHE A 71 17.69 1.55 -5.38
C PHE A 71 18.15 2.48 -4.26
N SER A 72 19.36 3.06 -4.32
CA SER A 72 19.80 3.99 -3.28
C SER A 72 19.05 5.32 -3.35
N GLN A 73 18.82 5.89 -2.17
CA GLN A 73 18.31 7.25 -2.01
C GLN A 73 19.21 7.93 -0.96
N ILE A 74 20.17 8.71 -1.45
CA ILE A 74 21.07 9.45 -0.58
C ILE A 74 20.36 10.74 -0.18
N THR A 75 19.99 10.87 1.10
CA THR A 75 19.26 12.02 1.63
C THR A 75 20.19 13.09 2.19
N LYS A 76 21.38 12.67 2.63
CA LYS A 76 22.41 13.57 3.11
C LYS A 76 23.80 12.99 2.84
N LEU A 77 24.73 13.85 2.46
CA LEU A 77 26.14 13.54 2.28
C LEU A 77 26.98 14.58 3.03
N SER A 78 27.76 14.12 4.00
CA SER A 78 28.76 14.93 4.71
C SER A 78 30.15 14.55 4.21
N ARG A 79 31.05 15.56 4.02
CA ARG A 79 32.42 15.38 3.52
C ARG A 79 33.40 16.02 4.46
N HIS A 80 34.44 15.28 4.83
CA HIS A 80 35.52 15.77 5.64
C HIS A 80 36.87 15.36 5.04
N TRP A 81 37.71 16.33 4.70
CA TRP A 81 39.05 16.07 4.21
C TRP A 81 39.99 15.69 5.36
N LEU A 82 40.78 14.66 5.18
CA LEU A 82 41.70 14.10 6.14
C LEU A 82 43.15 14.12 5.58
N PRO A 83 44.18 14.07 6.46
CA PRO A 83 45.50 13.74 6.04
C PRO A 83 45.57 12.38 5.34
N TYR A 84 46.47 12.22 4.39
CA TYR A 84 46.68 10.92 3.74
C TYR A 84 47.21 9.90 4.76
N ASN A 85 46.60 8.71 4.79
CA ASN A 85 47.03 7.58 5.62
C ASN A 85 47.54 6.45 4.73
N GLN A 86 48.79 6.07 4.92
CA GLN A 86 49.49 5.03 4.16
C GLN A 86 49.20 3.61 4.69
N ASP A 87 48.56 3.45 5.84
CA ASP A 87 48.30 2.15 6.46
C ASP A 87 47.29 1.32 5.66
N HIS A 88 46.49 1.97 4.82
CA HIS A 88 45.51 1.30 3.97
C HIS A 88 46.14 0.83 2.66
N GLN A 89 46.21 -0.48 2.46
CA GLN A 89 46.80 -1.08 1.22
C GLN A 89 45.74 -1.40 0.15
N ALA A 90 44.47 -1.49 0.52
CA ALA A 90 43.34 -1.77 -0.36
C ALA A 90 42.09 -1.08 0.16
N PHE A 91 41.05 -1.03 -0.68
CA PHE A 91 39.72 -0.58 -0.25
C PHE A 91 38.88 -1.78 0.16
N CYS A 92 38.35 -1.81 1.40
CA CYS A 92 37.65 -2.97 1.93
C CYS A 92 36.37 -2.61 2.66
N ILE A 93 35.48 -3.60 2.89
CA ILE A 93 34.32 -3.47 3.77
C ILE A 93 34.78 -3.77 5.20
N ALA A 94 34.68 -2.77 6.06
CA ALA A 94 34.96 -2.89 7.48
C ALA A 94 33.74 -3.38 8.29
N PRO A 95 33.95 -3.89 9.53
CA PRO A 95 32.86 -4.22 10.44
C PRO A 95 31.93 -3.03 10.68
N ALA A 96 30.65 -3.34 10.91
CA ALA A 96 29.65 -2.30 11.13
C ALA A 96 29.95 -1.47 12.41
N LEU A 97 29.72 -0.19 12.32
CA LEU A 97 29.89 0.78 13.41
C LEU A 97 28.56 0.94 14.17
N ARG A 98 28.62 0.83 15.48
CA ARG A 98 27.46 1.06 16.36
C ARG A 98 27.41 2.49 16.89
N GLU A 99 27.77 3.44 16.05
CA GLU A 99 27.86 4.87 16.37
C GLU A 99 26.75 5.65 15.68
N GLY A 100 26.32 6.76 16.29
CA GLY A 100 25.33 7.69 15.75
C GLY A 100 23.88 7.33 16.09
N SER A 101 22.95 8.17 15.64
CA SER A 101 21.52 7.93 15.78
C SER A 101 21.06 6.76 14.89
N ALA A 102 20.11 5.96 15.35
CA ALA A 102 19.56 4.83 14.59
C ALA A 102 18.58 5.33 13.51
N SER A 103 19.09 6.13 12.58
CA SER A 103 18.32 6.79 11.50
C SER A 103 18.46 6.11 10.13
N ALA A 104 19.22 5.01 10.01
CA ALA A 104 19.34 4.28 8.76
C ALA A 104 17.99 3.73 8.30
N LEU A 105 17.71 3.89 7.00
CA LEU A 105 16.48 3.39 6.40
C LEU A 105 16.58 1.89 6.10
N LEU A 106 15.52 1.17 6.43
CA LEU A 106 15.37 -0.22 6.03
C LEU A 106 14.94 -0.31 4.56
N CYS A 107 15.67 -1.13 3.81
CA CYS A 107 15.28 -1.44 2.44
C CYS A 107 13.99 -2.28 2.43
N PRO A 108 13.01 -1.98 1.56
CA PRO A 108 11.91 -2.89 1.27
C PRO A 108 12.40 -4.25 0.79
N ASP A 109 11.56 -5.28 0.96
CA ASP A 109 11.83 -6.60 0.39
C ASP A 109 11.79 -6.55 -1.14
N LEU A 110 12.81 -7.08 -1.78
CA LEU A 110 12.94 -7.06 -3.24
C LEU A 110 12.59 -8.42 -3.84
N ALA A 111 11.82 -8.42 -4.90
CA ALA A 111 11.51 -9.65 -5.63
C ALA A 111 12.73 -10.21 -6.34
N LEU A 112 12.65 -11.50 -6.73
CA LEU A 112 13.70 -12.21 -7.43
C LEU A 112 14.17 -11.45 -8.67
N CYS A 113 15.49 -11.21 -8.79
CA CYS A 113 16.07 -10.55 -9.95
C CYS A 113 16.34 -11.54 -11.09
N ALA A 114 16.45 -11.02 -12.31
CA ALA A 114 16.65 -11.84 -13.51
C ALA A 114 17.90 -12.75 -13.44
N ASP A 115 18.99 -12.30 -12.80
CA ASP A 115 20.18 -13.12 -12.66
C ASP A 115 19.96 -14.30 -11.70
N CYS A 116 19.30 -14.08 -10.56
CA CYS A 116 18.93 -15.15 -9.65
C CYS A 116 17.91 -16.10 -10.28
N GLU A 117 16.98 -15.61 -11.07
CA GLU A 117 16.00 -16.41 -11.80
C GLU A 117 16.66 -17.28 -12.88
N ARG A 118 17.64 -16.75 -13.61
CA ARG A 118 18.46 -17.51 -14.58
C ARG A 118 19.24 -18.61 -13.90
N GLU A 119 19.90 -18.29 -12.79
CA GLU A 119 20.68 -19.25 -11.99
C GLU A 119 19.80 -20.33 -11.34
N LEU A 120 18.57 -19.98 -10.94
CA LEU A 120 17.59 -20.90 -10.42
C LEU A 120 17.20 -21.99 -11.43
N ARG A 121 17.16 -21.64 -12.72
CA ARG A 121 16.78 -22.54 -13.81
C ARG A 121 17.98 -23.27 -14.43
N ASP A 122 19.20 -22.82 -14.18
CA ASP A 122 20.42 -23.43 -14.76
C ASP A 122 20.80 -24.71 -14.01
N PRO A 123 20.71 -25.89 -14.68
CA PRO A 123 21.10 -27.17 -14.06
C PRO A 123 22.58 -27.24 -13.67
N GLY A 124 23.44 -26.41 -14.27
CA GLY A 124 24.86 -26.29 -13.92
C GLY A 124 25.12 -25.46 -12.68
N SER A 125 24.12 -24.73 -12.17
CA SER A 125 24.27 -23.90 -10.99
C SER A 125 24.13 -24.72 -9.70
N ARG A 126 24.99 -24.44 -8.72
CA ARG A 126 24.84 -25.01 -7.36
C ARG A 126 23.59 -24.54 -6.64
N ARG A 127 22.88 -23.52 -7.18
CA ARG A 127 21.57 -23.02 -6.70
C ARG A 127 20.43 -23.36 -7.67
N HIS A 128 20.64 -24.35 -8.56
CA HIS A 128 19.57 -24.88 -9.38
C HIS A 128 18.38 -25.29 -8.49
N GLN A 129 17.21 -24.75 -8.79
CA GLN A 129 15.97 -24.98 -8.04
C GLN A 129 16.04 -24.67 -6.53
N TYR A 130 17.01 -23.88 -6.06
CA TYR A 130 17.11 -23.53 -4.65
C TYR A 130 16.09 -22.44 -4.26
N PRO A 131 15.07 -22.70 -3.39
CA PRO A 131 13.92 -21.83 -3.18
C PRO A 131 14.23 -20.55 -2.40
N PHE A 132 15.42 -20.44 -1.77
CA PHE A 132 15.85 -19.28 -0.98
C PHE A 132 17.01 -18.53 -1.61
N ILE A 133 17.20 -18.68 -2.93
CA ILE A 133 18.21 -17.96 -3.69
C ILE A 133 18.01 -16.46 -3.58
N SER A 134 19.06 -15.72 -3.30
CA SER A 134 19.10 -14.27 -3.23
C SER A 134 20.48 -13.71 -3.54
N CYS A 135 20.58 -12.41 -3.74
CA CYS A 135 21.86 -11.69 -3.91
C CYS A 135 21.75 -10.28 -3.32
N THR A 136 22.73 -9.41 -3.60
CA THR A 136 22.71 -8.01 -3.14
C THR A 136 21.56 -7.19 -3.74
N GLN A 137 20.95 -7.65 -4.86
CA GLN A 137 19.92 -6.93 -5.62
C GLN A 137 18.51 -7.48 -5.44
N CYS A 138 18.31 -8.62 -4.74
CA CYS A 138 16.99 -9.24 -4.55
C CYS A 138 16.89 -10.05 -3.26
N GLY A 139 15.69 -10.46 -2.90
CA GLY A 139 15.38 -11.26 -1.72
C GLY A 139 14.89 -10.43 -0.52
N PRO A 140 14.70 -11.07 0.64
CA PRO A 140 14.15 -10.44 1.83
C PRO A 140 15.12 -9.41 2.43
N ARG A 141 14.55 -8.33 2.97
CA ARG A 141 15.24 -7.22 3.65
C ARG A 141 14.48 -6.81 4.90
N TYR A 142 13.39 -6.02 4.73
CA TYR A 142 12.54 -5.56 5.84
C TYR A 142 12.00 -6.74 6.66
N SER A 143 11.43 -7.72 5.99
CA SER A 143 10.78 -8.88 6.63
C SER A 143 11.70 -9.68 7.55
N VAL A 144 13.01 -9.71 7.27
CA VAL A 144 14.00 -10.50 8.03
C VAL A 144 14.83 -9.69 9.02
N THR A 145 14.68 -8.35 9.05
CA THR A 145 15.53 -7.47 9.85
C THR A 145 15.06 -7.37 11.29
N ARG A 146 15.94 -7.71 12.23
CA ARG A 146 15.73 -7.57 13.69
C ARG A 146 16.18 -6.20 14.20
N GLY A 147 17.27 -5.67 13.67
CA GLY A 147 17.88 -4.42 14.12
C GLY A 147 18.78 -3.75 13.06
N LEU A 148 19.24 -2.55 13.38
CA LEU A 148 20.18 -1.78 12.58
C LEU A 148 21.60 -1.85 13.18
N PRO A 149 22.65 -1.72 12.39
CA PRO A 149 22.67 -1.66 10.91
C PRO A 149 22.30 -2.98 10.25
N PHE A 150 21.95 -2.97 8.95
CA PHE A 150 21.58 -4.16 8.19
C PHE A 150 22.81 -5.05 7.95
N GLU A 151 23.00 -6.01 8.85
CA GLU A 151 24.05 -7.03 8.83
C GLU A 151 23.43 -8.41 9.10
N ARG A 152 24.07 -9.50 8.62
CA ARG A 152 23.56 -10.86 8.78
C ARG A 152 23.21 -11.21 10.22
N CYS A 153 24.06 -10.82 11.19
CA CYS A 153 23.82 -11.05 12.62
C CYS A 153 22.56 -10.31 13.15
N ASN A 154 22.13 -9.26 12.48
CA ASN A 154 20.92 -8.50 12.81
C ASN A 154 19.69 -8.92 11.99
N THR A 155 19.74 -10.09 11.34
CA THR A 155 18.63 -10.67 10.56
C THR A 155 18.24 -12.05 11.06
N SER A 156 17.10 -12.58 10.59
CA SER A 156 16.70 -13.97 10.84
C SER A 156 17.63 -15.01 10.15
N TYR A 157 18.58 -14.58 9.33
CA TYR A 157 19.59 -15.43 8.72
C TYR A 157 20.82 -15.64 9.61
N ALA A 158 20.93 -15.01 10.77
CA ALA A 158 22.03 -15.19 11.73
C ALA A 158 22.29 -16.65 12.13
N PRO A 159 21.27 -17.50 12.34
CA PRO A 159 21.49 -18.91 12.71
C PRO A 159 22.06 -19.79 11.59
N PHE A 160 21.97 -19.36 10.33
CA PHE A 160 22.45 -20.13 9.18
C PHE A 160 23.93 -19.82 8.90
N SER A 161 24.84 -20.60 9.48
CA SER A 161 26.28 -20.48 9.23
C SER A 161 26.62 -20.74 7.76
N LEU A 162 27.45 -19.89 7.16
CA LEU A 162 27.83 -20.06 5.77
C LEU A 162 28.73 -21.30 5.60
N CYS A 163 28.46 -22.12 4.58
CA CYS A 163 29.41 -23.14 4.13
C CYS A 163 30.58 -22.47 3.37
N ASP A 164 31.69 -23.19 3.19
CA ASP A 164 32.91 -22.67 2.60
C ASP A 164 32.67 -21.98 1.24
N ALA A 165 31.86 -22.59 0.38
CA ALA A 165 31.53 -22.02 -0.92
C ALA A 165 30.72 -20.72 -0.82
N CYS A 166 29.75 -20.62 0.12
CA CYS A 166 29.02 -19.38 0.35
C CYS A 166 29.88 -18.31 1.04
N ALA A 167 30.81 -18.72 1.92
CA ALA A 167 31.78 -17.82 2.55
C ALA A 167 32.74 -17.23 1.53
N GLN A 168 33.19 -18.03 0.57
CA GLN A 168 34.03 -17.58 -0.53
C GLN A 168 33.30 -16.54 -1.40
N GLU A 169 32.08 -16.83 -1.86
CA GLU A 169 31.26 -15.86 -2.62
C GLU A 169 30.97 -14.57 -1.82
N TYR A 170 30.72 -14.70 -0.51
CA TYR A 170 30.48 -13.57 0.38
C TYR A 170 31.69 -12.65 0.51
N SER A 171 32.90 -13.18 0.42
CA SER A 171 34.17 -12.43 0.58
C SER A 171 34.86 -12.04 -0.73
N ASP A 172 34.47 -12.58 -1.90
CA ASP A 172 35.05 -12.20 -3.18
C ASP A 172 34.39 -10.92 -3.75
N PRO A 173 35.14 -9.79 -3.87
CA PRO A 173 34.60 -8.55 -4.43
C PRO A 173 34.03 -8.66 -5.84
N ARG A 174 34.44 -9.68 -6.61
CA ARG A 174 34.00 -9.91 -7.99
C ARG A 174 32.70 -10.72 -8.05
N ASP A 175 32.29 -11.36 -6.95
CA ASP A 175 31.05 -12.12 -6.91
C ASP A 175 29.84 -11.20 -6.67
N ARG A 176 28.74 -11.43 -7.37
CA ARG A 176 27.50 -10.67 -7.23
C ARG A 176 26.83 -10.85 -5.84
N ARG A 177 27.30 -11.79 -5.03
CA ARG A 177 26.90 -12.01 -3.63
C ARG A 177 27.88 -11.47 -2.61
N PHE A 178 28.87 -10.72 -3.05
CA PHE A 178 29.82 -10.04 -2.16
C PHE A 178 29.07 -9.26 -1.08
N HIS A 179 29.23 -9.66 0.19
CA HIS A 179 28.49 -9.14 1.35
C HIS A 179 26.95 -9.18 1.25
N ALA A 180 26.37 -10.11 0.48
CA ALA A 180 24.94 -10.33 0.48
C ALA A 180 24.49 -10.98 1.81
N GLN A 181 23.79 -10.23 2.66
CA GLN A 181 23.48 -10.64 4.04
C GLN A 181 22.55 -11.85 4.13
N THR A 182 21.72 -12.10 3.12
CA THR A 182 20.79 -13.22 3.01
C THR A 182 21.31 -14.38 2.13
N ILE A 183 22.61 -14.37 1.79
CA ILE A 183 23.22 -15.44 1.01
C ILE A 183 23.07 -16.79 1.68
N SER A 184 22.70 -17.79 0.90
CA SER A 184 22.59 -19.20 1.33
C SER A 184 22.57 -20.14 0.13
N CYS A 185 22.64 -21.43 0.37
CA CYS A 185 22.45 -22.49 -0.62
C CYS A 185 21.78 -23.70 0.04
N SER A 186 21.50 -24.74 -0.73
CA SER A 186 20.87 -25.97 -0.22
C SER A 186 21.62 -26.67 0.93
N HIS A 187 22.92 -26.37 1.10
CA HIS A 187 23.75 -26.95 2.17
C HIS A 187 23.72 -26.13 3.46
N CYS A 188 23.59 -24.79 3.39
CA CYS A 188 23.72 -23.91 4.56
C CYS A 188 22.55 -22.96 4.79
N GLY A 189 21.49 -23.07 4.01
CA GLY A 189 20.34 -22.20 4.11
C GLY A 189 19.15 -22.84 4.83
N PRO A 190 18.01 -22.14 4.78
CA PRO A 190 16.77 -22.64 5.38
C PRO A 190 16.33 -23.99 4.81
N GLU A 191 15.67 -24.78 5.63
CA GLU A 191 15.03 -26.04 5.26
C GLU A 191 13.56 -25.81 4.92
N LEU A 192 13.05 -26.60 3.96
CA LEU A 192 11.64 -26.62 3.58
C LEU A 192 10.86 -27.60 4.44
N LEU A 193 9.64 -27.22 4.83
CA LEU A 193 8.77 -28.07 5.64
C LEU A 193 7.41 -28.24 4.95
N TRP A 194 6.87 -29.47 5.00
CA TRP A 194 5.49 -29.78 4.64
C TRP A 194 4.74 -30.24 5.88
N ASN A 195 3.71 -29.48 6.29
CA ASN A 195 2.92 -29.72 7.50
C ASN A 195 3.78 -29.89 8.79
N GLY A 196 4.92 -29.20 8.86
CA GLY A 196 5.85 -29.24 9.99
C GLY A 196 7.01 -30.21 9.83
N ASP A 197 6.95 -31.17 8.91
CA ASP A 197 8.02 -32.11 8.66
C ASP A 197 9.03 -31.59 7.64
N VAL A 198 10.33 -31.74 7.91
CA VAL A 198 11.39 -31.38 6.96
C VAL A 198 11.31 -32.25 5.71
N VAL A 199 11.28 -31.64 4.57
CA VAL A 199 11.17 -32.34 3.28
C VAL A 199 12.18 -31.85 2.26
N ALA A 200 12.60 -32.71 1.35
CA ALA A 200 13.34 -32.29 0.16
C ALA A 200 12.46 -31.43 -0.74
N LEU A 201 13.07 -30.54 -1.54
CA LEU A 201 12.35 -29.57 -2.38
C LEU A 201 11.34 -30.22 -3.33
N ASP A 202 11.78 -31.25 -4.07
CA ASP A 202 10.95 -31.99 -5.02
C ASP A 202 9.72 -32.61 -4.35
N ARG A 203 9.87 -33.16 -3.14
CA ARG A 203 8.76 -33.69 -2.34
C ARG A 203 7.83 -32.59 -1.84
N GLY A 204 8.39 -31.50 -1.30
CA GLY A 204 7.60 -30.37 -0.81
C GLY A 204 6.77 -29.72 -1.91
N LEU A 205 7.39 -29.43 -3.06
CA LEU A 205 6.69 -28.92 -4.24
C LEU A 205 5.68 -29.93 -4.80
N GLY A 206 6.05 -31.23 -4.86
CA GLY A 206 5.16 -32.30 -5.32
C GLY A 206 3.91 -32.43 -4.44
N HIS A 207 4.05 -32.40 -3.10
CA HIS A 207 2.92 -32.43 -2.19
C HIS A 207 2.00 -31.22 -2.37
N ALA A 208 2.57 -30.01 -2.42
CA ALA A 208 1.81 -28.78 -2.58
C ALA A 208 1.08 -28.73 -3.95
N THR A 209 1.77 -29.07 -5.04
CA THR A 209 1.19 -29.11 -6.39
C THR A 209 0.09 -30.16 -6.48
N ALA A 210 0.30 -31.36 -5.96
CA ALA A 210 -0.72 -32.42 -5.94
C ALA A 210 -1.96 -32.02 -5.12
N ALA A 211 -1.77 -31.34 -3.98
CA ALA A 211 -2.87 -30.79 -3.19
C ALA A 211 -3.68 -29.75 -3.96
N LEU A 212 -3.01 -28.79 -4.62
CA LEU A 212 -3.65 -27.78 -5.46
C LEU A 212 -4.43 -28.40 -6.63
N HIS A 213 -3.86 -29.41 -7.30
CA HIS A 213 -4.57 -30.13 -8.40
C HIS A 213 -5.79 -30.91 -7.90
N ARG A 214 -5.81 -31.34 -6.63
CA ARG A 214 -7.03 -31.95 -6.02
C ARG A 214 -8.08 -30.90 -5.62
N GLY A 215 -7.79 -29.61 -5.80
CA GLY A 215 -8.70 -28.52 -5.41
C GLY A 215 -8.56 -28.14 -3.92
N GLN A 216 -7.49 -28.56 -3.26
CA GLN A 216 -7.19 -28.19 -1.89
C GLN A 216 -6.55 -26.80 -1.80
N ILE A 217 -6.70 -26.14 -0.65
CA ILE A 217 -6.09 -24.85 -0.36
C ILE A 217 -4.75 -25.09 0.34
N VAL A 218 -3.67 -24.52 -0.18
CA VAL A 218 -2.32 -24.64 0.38
C VAL A 218 -1.84 -23.31 0.90
N ALA A 219 -1.39 -23.26 2.15
CA ALA A 219 -0.68 -22.11 2.69
C ALA A 219 0.82 -22.21 2.34
N ILE A 220 1.39 -21.16 1.76
CA ILE A 220 2.83 -21.04 1.49
C ILE A 220 3.42 -19.93 2.34
N GLN A 221 4.56 -20.20 3.01
CA GLN A 221 5.31 -19.15 3.68
C GLN A 221 6.06 -18.30 2.64
N GLY A 222 5.60 -17.06 2.44
CA GLY A 222 6.21 -16.08 1.57
C GLY A 222 7.29 -15.25 2.27
N ILE A 223 7.64 -14.10 1.69
CA ILE A 223 8.64 -13.18 2.25
C ILE A 223 8.11 -12.50 3.52
N GLY A 224 6.89 -11.96 3.49
CA GLY A 224 6.33 -11.14 4.58
C GLY A 224 5.24 -11.80 5.42
N GLY A 225 4.85 -13.01 5.10
CA GLY A 225 3.77 -13.76 5.74
C GLY A 225 3.33 -14.95 4.92
N PHE A 226 2.35 -15.70 5.44
CA PHE A 226 1.76 -16.83 4.74
C PHE A 226 0.72 -16.35 3.71
N GLN A 227 0.70 -16.98 2.54
CA GLN A 227 -0.32 -16.79 1.51
C GLN A 227 -1.09 -18.08 1.30
N LEU A 228 -2.41 -17.99 1.14
CA LEU A 228 -3.27 -19.09 0.72
C LEU A 228 -3.28 -19.15 -0.80
N LEU A 229 -2.91 -20.29 -1.33
CA LEU A 229 -2.92 -20.59 -2.76
C LEU A 229 -4.08 -21.54 -3.08
N ALA A 230 -4.74 -21.32 -4.21
CA ALA A 230 -5.86 -22.15 -4.66
C ALA A 230 -5.99 -22.08 -6.17
N ASP A 231 -6.60 -23.08 -6.78
CA ASP A 231 -6.88 -23.13 -8.21
C ASP A 231 -8.05 -22.17 -8.56
N PRO A 232 -7.81 -21.11 -9.35
CA PRO A 232 -8.85 -20.13 -9.72
C PRO A 232 -9.89 -20.65 -10.70
N GLN A 233 -9.73 -21.85 -11.27
CA GLN A 233 -10.66 -22.43 -12.23
C GLN A 233 -11.69 -23.36 -11.57
N ARG A 234 -11.53 -23.68 -10.28
CA ARG A 234 -12.40 -24.58 -9.54
C ARG A 234 -13.38 -23.84 -8.64
N SER A 235 -14.66 -23.80 -9.03
CA SER A 235 -15.71 -23.07 -8.30
C SER A 235 -15.84 -23.50 -6.86
N GLU A 236 -15.77 -24.81 -6.59
CA GLU A 236 -15.85 -25.36 -5.23
C GLU A 236 -14.67 -24.89 -4.35
N THR A 237 -13.45 -24.86 -4.91
CA THR A 237 -12.25 -24.40 -4.21
C THR A 237 -12.33 -22.90 -3.91
N VAL A 238 -12.78 -22.09 -4.88
CA VAL A 238 -12.98 -20.64 -4.70
C VAL A 238 -14.02 -20.36 -3.62
N ALA A 239 -15.16 -21.07 -3.65
CA ALA A 239 -16.23 -20.94 -2.66
C ALA A 239 -15.73 -21.35 -1.25
N CYS A 240 -15.00 -22.46 -1.15
CA CYS A 240 -14.40 -22.93 0.11
C CYS A 240 -13.40 -21.91 0.68
N LEU A 241 -12.51 -21.37 -0.15
CA LEU A 241 -11.54 -20.35 0.27
C LEU A 241 -12.25 -19.10 0.80
N ARG A 242 -13.30 -18.63 0.12
CA ARG A 242 -14.10 -17.48 0.54
C ARG A 242 -14.79 -17.73 1.89
N ALA A 243 -15.38 -18.91 2.06
CA ALA A 243 -16.04 -19.29 3.31
C ALA A 243 -15.04 -19.34 4.50
N ARG A 244 -13.90 -20.01 4.32
CA ARG A 244 -12.85 -20.11 5.37
C ARG A 244 -12.29 -18.76 5.77
N LYS A 245 -12.10 -17.84 4.80
CA LYS A 245 -11.61 -16.48 5.06
C LYS A 245 -12.66 -15.52 5.62
N GLY A 246 -13.95 -15.86 5.57
CA GLY A 246 -15.03 -14.89 5.84
C GLY A 246 -15.01 -13.71 4.86
N ARG A 247 -14.72 -13.97 3.58
CA ARG A 247 -14.53 -12.95 2.53
C ARG A 247 -15.43 -13.26 1.32
N PRO A 248 -16.75 -12.96 1.41
CA PRO A 248 -17.71 -13.38 0.39
C PRO A 248 -17.44 -12.75 -0.99
N ASP A 249 -17.23 -11.43 -1.09
CA ASP A 249 -17.24 -10.72 -2.38
C ASP A 249 -15.94 -10.03 -2.75
N LYS A 250 -15.10 -9.63 -1.76
CA LYS A 250 -13.88 -8.87 -2.05
C LYS A 250 -12.99 -9.64 -3.04
N PRO A 251 -12.54 -9.04 -4.17
CA PRO A 251 -11.73 -9.71 -5.19
C PRO A 251 -10.50 -10.41 -4.62
N LEU A 252 -10.13 -11.55 -5.22
CA LEU A 252 -8.95 -12.34 -4.91
C LEU A 252 -7.85 -12.02 -5.94
N ALA A 253 -6.60 -11.88 -5.48
CA ALA A 253 -5.47 -11.66 -6.37
C ALA A 253 -4.95 -12.97 -6.95
N LEU A 254 -4.28 -12.88 -8.10
CA LEU A 254 -3.64 -14.00 -8.78
C LEU A 254 -2.11 -13.87 -8.74
N LEU A 255 -1.45 -14.96 -8.43
CA LEU A 255 -0.04 -15.19 -8.70
C LEU A 255 0.09 -15.70 -10.15
N SER A 256 0.86 -15.00 -11.00
CA SER A 256 0.90 -15.25 -12.43
C SER A 256 2.27 -14.99 -13.04
N SER A 257 2.54 -15.57 -14.20
CA SER A 257 3.69 -15.24 -15.03
C SER A 257 3.34 -14.17 -16.08
N HIS A 258 4.34 -13.60 -16.74
CA HIS A 258 4.15 -12.66 -17.85
C HIS A 258 3.34 -13.25 -19.01
N HIS A 259 3.48 -14.55 -19.28
CA HIS A 259 2.73 -15.22 -20.32
C HIS A 259 1.21 -15.17 -20.05
N TRP A 260 0.79 -15.56 -18.85
CA TRP A 260 -0.62 -15.56 -18.46
C TRP A 260 -1.22 -14.16 -18.26
N LEU A 261 -0.38 -13.15 -18.00
CA LEU A 261 -0.85 -11.80 -17.77
C LEU A 261 -1.65 -11.26 -18.97
N GLN A 262 -1.15 -11.47 -20.19
CA GLN A 262 -1.80 -11.01 -21.43
C GLN A 262 -3.05 -11.81 -21.78
N GLU A 263 -3.14 -13.08 -21.34
CA GLU A 263 -4.33 -13.90 -21.51
C GLU A 263 -5.47 -13.44 -20.58
N LEU A 264 -5.13 -12.97 -19.38
CA LEU A 264 -6.10 -12.63 -18.34
C LEU A 264 -6.54 -11.16 -18.40
N CYS A 265 -5.66 -10.25 -18.82
CA CYS A 265 -5.86 -8.81 -18.71
C CYS A 265 -5.53 -8.04 -19.97
N VAL A 266 -6.12 -6.86 -20.09
CA VAL A 266 -5.65 -5.80 -20.99
C VAL A 266 -4.60 -5.04 -20.21
N VAL A 267 -3.40 -4.88 -20.76
CA VAL A 267 -2.22 -4.38 -20.04
C VAL A 267 -1.58 -3.27 -20.85
N SER A 268 -1.37 -2.10 -20.23
CA SER A 268 -0.56 -1.01 -20.78
C SER A 268 0.94 -1.28 -20.59
N GLU A 269 1.79 -0.52 -21.26
CA GLU A 269 3.24 -0.61 -21.09
C GLU A 269 3.66 -0.29 -19.65
N GLN A 270 3.09 0.74 -19.03
CA GLN A 270 3.35 1.11 -17.64
C GLN A 270 2.84 0.05 -16.64
N GLU A 271 1.68 -0.54 -16.90
CA GLU A 271 1.18 -1.65 -16.08
C GLU A 271 2.08 -2.89 -16.18
N ALA A 272 2.64 -3.17 -17.36
CA ALA A 272 3.62 -4.25 -17.55
C ALA A 272 4.93 -3.97 -16.79
N GLU A 273 5.39 -2.72 -16.78
CA GLU A 273 6.56 -2.30 -15.99
C GLU A 273 6.30 -2.43 -14.48
N LEU A 274 5.12 -2.01 -13.99
CA LEU A 274 4.73 -2.17 -12.59
C LEU A 274 4.71 -3.65 -12.18
N PHE A 275 4.13 -4.52 -13.03
CA PHE A 275 4.08 -5.96 -12.79
C PHE A 275 5.47 -6.59 -12.79
N GLY A 276 6.34 -6.23 -13.75
CA GLY A 276 7.70 -6.77 -13.91
C GLY A 276 8.73 -6.19 -12.95
N GLY A 277 8.40 -5.09 -12.25
CA GLY A 277 9.32 -4.34 -11.41
C GLY A 277 9.84 -5.10 -10.18
N PRO A 278 10.90 -4.59 -9.52
CA PRO A 278 11.54 -5.26 -8.38
C PRO A 278 10.68 -5.29 -7.12
N SER A 279 9.67 -4.46 -7.01
CA SER A 279 8.71 -4.49 -5.90
C SER A 279 7.68 -5.62 -6.02
N ALA A 280 7.42 -6.11 -7.25
CA ALA A 280 6.42 -7.15 -7.57
C ALA A 280 5.10 -6.98 -6.79
N PRO A 281 4.41 -5.84 -6.92
CA PRO A 281 3.16 -5.59 -6.21
C PRO A 281 2.01 -6.35 -6.85
N ILE A 282 0.87 -6.39 -6.18
CA ILE A 282 -0.41 -6.71 -6.82
C ILE A 282 -0.79 -5.51 -7.69
N VAL A 283 -0.85 -5.68 -9.01
CA VAL A 283 -1.27 -4.65 -9.96
C VAL A 283 -2.75 -4.88 -10.29
N LEU A 284 -3.60 -3.87 -10.13
CA LEU A 284 -5.00 -3.93 -10.55
C LEU A 284 -5.10 -3.64 -12.05
N LEU A 285 -5.48 -4.66 -12.82
CA LEU A 285 -5.51 -4.65 -14.28
C LEU A 285 -6.93 -4.85 -14.80
N ARG A 286 -7.22 -4.32 -15.98
CA ARG A 286 -8.51 -4.53 -16.66
C ARG A 286 -8.66 -5.99 -17.08
N ARG A 287 -9.65 -6.70 -16.51
CA ARG A 287 -9.93 -8.11 -16.80
C ARG A 287 -10.45 -8.28 -18.24
N ARG A 288 -9.92 -9.29 -18.96
CA ARG A 288 -10.50 -9.72 -20.24
C ARG A 288 -11.79 -10.49 -20.00
N ARG A 289 -12.66 -10.54 -21.03
CA ARG A 289 -13.78 -11.48 -21.06
C ARG A 289 -13.24 -12.89 -21.36
N ASN A 290 -13.90 -13.93 -20.85
CA ASN A 290 -13.57 -15.33 -21.13
C ASN A 290 -12.15 -15.78 -20.74
N THR A 291 -11.75 -15.47 -19.50
CA THR A 291 -10.43 -15.81 -18.96
C THR A 291 -10.31 -17.27 -18.47
N GLY A 292 -11.40 -18.05 -18.45
CA GLY A 292 -11.43 -19.39 -17.85
C GLY A 292 -11.38 -19.40 -16.31
N LEU A 293 -11.35 -18.22 -15.67
CA LEU A 293 -11.40 -18.10 -14.21
C LEU A 293 -12.84 -18.26 -13.72
N ASP A 294 -12.98 -18.84 -12.53
CA ASP A 294 -14.26 -18.85 -11.82
C ASP A 294 -14.77 -17.42 -11.57
N ALA A 295 -16.07 -17.20 -11.71
CA ALA A 295 -16.69 -15.91 -11.47
C ALA A 295 -16.45 -15.39 -10.06
N GLY A 296 -16.33 -16.27 -9.09
CA GLY A 296 -16.01 -15.93 -7.70
C GLY A 296 -14.60 -15.33 -7.51
N VAL A 297 -13.67 -15.38 -8.46
CA VAL A 297 -12.32 -14.79 -8.27
C VAL A 297 -12.40 -13.27 -8.16
N ALA A 298 -13.11 -12.60 -9.07
CA ALA A 298 -13.22 -11.16 -9.11
C ALA A 298 -14.66 -10.64 -8.90
N GLY A 299 -15.67 -11.52 -8.94
CA GLY A 299 -17.07 -11.14 -8.86
C GLY A 299 -17.45 -10.22 -10.03
N SER A 300 -18.20 -9.16 -9.72
CA SER A 300 -18.59 -8.11 -10.65
C SER A 300 -17.48 -7.09 -10.94
N SER A 301 -16.32 -7.19 -10.27
CA SER A 301 -15.23 -6.24 -10.47
C SER A 301 -14.67 -6.35 -11.90
N PRO A 302 -14.50 -5.22 -12.61
CA PRO A 302 -13.82 -5.20 -13.90
C PRO A 302 -12.30 -5.30 -13.74
N TRP A 303 -11.81 -5.20 -12.51
CA TRP A 303 -10.40 -5.23 -12.18
C TRP A 303 -10.00 -6.58 -11.59
N LEU A 304 -8.85 -7.07 -12.03
CA LEU A 304 -8.21 -8.27 -11.52
C LEU A 304 -6.87 -7.88 -10.91
N GLY A 305 -6.65 -8.23 -9.64
CA GLY A 305 -5.34 -8.06 -9.00
C GLY A 305 -4.40 -9.19 -9.46
N VAL A 306 -3.28 -8.85 -10.05
CA VAL A 306 -2.29 -9.84 -10.54
C VAL A 306 -0.90 -9.45 -10.04
N MET A 307 -0.14 -10.43 -9.52
CA MET A 307 1.24 -10.24 -9.11
C MET A 307 2.13 -11.34 -9.68
N ARG A 308 3.42 -11.01 -9.90
CA ARG A 308 4.42 -12.02 -10.22
C ARG A 308 5.00 -12.65 -8.94
N PRO A 309 5.60 -13.84 -9.03
CA PRO A 309 6.34 -14.43 -7.92
C PRO A 309 7.41 -13.47 -7.38
N ALA A 310 7.35 -13.19 -6.09
CA ALA A 310 8.35 -12.37 -5.40
C ALA A 310 9.54 -13.21 -4.88
N SER A 311 9.31 -14.49 -4.56
CA SER A 311 10.32 -15.42 -4.10
C SER A 311 10.52 -16.58 -5.09
N ALA A 312 11.69 -17.21 -5.02
CA ALA A 312 11.97 -18.40 -5.83
C ALA A 312 11.03 -19.56 -5.49
N LEU A 313 10.62 -19.71 -4.22
CA LEU A 313 9.66 -20.73 -3.82
C LEU A 313 8.30 -20.56 -4.52
N GLN A 314 7.79 -19.33 -4.59
CA GLN A 314 6.56 -19.02 -5.33
C GLN A 314 6.70 -19.31 -6.82
N LEU A 315 7.87 -18.96 -7.41
CA LEU A 315 8.13 -19.18 -8.83
C LEU A 315 8.16 -20.68 -9.15
N LEU A 316 8.91 -21.45 -8.39
CA LEU A 316 9.01 -22.91 -8.57
C LEU A 316 7.66 -23.61 -8.43
N LEU A 317 6.85 -23.19 -7.44
CA LEU A 317 5.51 -23.74 -7.24
C LEU A 317 4.57 -23.37 -8.39
N LEU A 318 4.60 -22.11 -8.87
CA LEU A 318 3.78 -21.66 -10.00
C LEU A 318 4.15 -22.42 -11.28
N GLU A 319 5.45 -22.63 -11.54
CA GLU A 319 5.94 -23.41 -12.68
C GLU A 319 5.54 -24.88 -12.57
N SER A 320 5.62 -25.48 -11.39
CA SER A 320 5.19 -26.86 -11.12
C SER A 320 3.67 -27.04 -11.29
N PHE A 321 2.86 -26.04 -10.93
CA PHE A 321 1.41 -26.08 -11.11
C PHE A 321 0.99 -25.80 -12.56
N GLY A 322 1.75 -24.99 -13.30
CA GLY A 322 1.61 -24.78 -14.76
C GLY A 322 0.57 -23.75 -15.18
N ARG A 323 -0.12 -23.09 -14.26
CA ARG A 323 -1.10 -22.03 -14.54
C ARG A 323 -1.23 -21.05 -13.37
N PRO A 324 -1.92 -19.89 -13.53
CA PRO A 324 -2.13 -18.94 -12.45
C PRO A 324 -2.79 -19.56 -11.22
N LEU A 325 -2.44 -19.06 -10.05
CA LEU A 325 -3.00 -19.45 -8.76
C LEU A 325 -3.67 -18.25 -8.09
N ILE A 326 -4.79 -18.43 -7.41
CA ILE A 326 -5.21 -17.46 -6.41
C ILE A 326 -4.09 -17.36 -5.38
N ALA A 327 -3.75 -16.14 -4.98
CA ALA A 327 -2.85 -15.88 -3.88
C ALA A 327 -3.43 -14.76 -3.01
N THR A 328 -3.73 -15.09 -1.76
CA THR A 328 -4.27 -14.14 -0.79
C THR A 328 -3.62 -14.35 0.56
N SER A 329 -3.49 -13.28 1.38
CA SER A 329 -2.91 -13.38 2.73
C SER A 329 -3.58 -14.47 3.57
N ALA A 330 -2.80 -15.23 4.32
CA ALA A 330 -3.33 -16.24 5.23
C ALA A 330 -3.75 -15.58 6.55
N ASN A 331 -5.00 -15.13 6.57
CA ASN A 331 -5.69 -14.55 7.73
C ASN A 331 -7.20 -14.62 7.51
N ARG A 332 -7.98 -14.54 8.57
CA ARG A 332 -9.39 -14.16 8.46
C ARG A 332 -9.49 -12.67 8.10
N SER A 333 -10.60 -12.29 7.48
CA SER A 333 -10.80 -10.89 7.05
C SER A 333 -10.68 -9.92 8.24
N GLY A 334 -9.81 -8.91 8.12
CA GLY A 334 -9.55 -7.91 9.17
C GLY A 334 -8.48 -8.28 10.21
N GLU A 335 -7.99 -9.52 10.23
CA GLU A 335 -6.90 -9.93 11.12
C GLU A 335 -5.52 -9.73 10.45
N PRO A 336 -4.42 -9.64 11.25
CA PRO A 336 -3.06 -9.63 10.71
C PRO A 336 -2.70 -10.94 9.99
N ILE A 337 -1.84 -10.86 8.97
CA ILE A 337 -1.34 -12.03 8.23
C ILE A 337 -0.57 -13.00 9.15
N CYS A 338 -0.77 -14.31 9.01
CA CYS A 338 0.04 -15.35 9.69
C CYS A 338 1.51 -15.24 9.24
N ARG A 339 2.44 -15.40 10.18
CA ARG A 339 3.90 -15.34 9.91
C ARG A 339 4.70 -16.51 10.45
N ASP A 340 4.13 -17.28 11.36
CA ASP A 340 4.82 -18.35 12.09
C ASP A 340 3.95 -19.61 12.08
N ALA A 341 4.43 -20.68 11.44
CA ALA A 341 3.66 -21.91 11.28
C ALA A 341 3.27 -22.58 12.61
N CYS A 342 4.07 -22.41 13.66
CA CYS A 342 3.81 -23.01 14.99
C CYS A 342 2.85 -22.14 15.80
N ARG A 343 3.11 -20.84 15.86
CA ARG A 343 2.28 -19.90 16.64
C ARG A 343 0.89 -19.72 16.03
N ASP A 344 0.81 -19.65 14.68
CA ASP A 344 -0.42 -19.44 13.94
C ASP A 344 -1.05 -20.76 13.49
N GLN A 345 -0.62 -21.94 14.05
CA GLN A 345 -1.04 -23.29 13.63
C GLN A 345 -2.56 -23.45 13.63
N ALA A 346 -3.23 -23.01 14.70
CA ALA A 346 -4.67 -23.13 14.83
C ALA A 346 -5.40 -22.36 13.71
N GLN A 347 -4.96 -21.15 13.41
CA GLN A 347 -5.53 -20.32 12.36
C GLN A 347 -5.26 -20.91 10.96
N LEU A 348 -4.04 -21.40 10.72
CA LEU A 348 -3.68 -22.04 9.46
C LEU A 348 -4.50 -23.33 9.23
N ALA A 349 -4.73 -24.14 10.26
CA ALA A 349 -5.53 -25.36 10.16
C ALA A 349 -7.00 -25.10 9.76
N GLU A 350 -7.55 -23.94 10.12
CA GLU A 350 -8.90 -23.55 9.70
C GLU A 350 -8.93 -23.00 8.26
N LEU A 351 -7.82 -22.40 7.80
CA LEU A 351 -7.75 -21.69 6.53
C LEU A 351 -7.32 -22.57 5.35
N CYS A 352 -6.52 -23.62 5.57
CA CYS A 352 -5.91 -24.43 4.50
C CYS A 352 -5.92 -25.92 4.80
N ASP A 353 -5.59 -26.72 3.77
CA ASP A 353 -5.53 -28.18 3.84
C ASP A 353 -4.08 -28.69 3.91
N GLY A 354 -3.10 -27.82 3.64
CA GLY A 354 -1.67 -28.14 3.73
C GLY A 354 -0.84 -26.87 3.86
N VAL A 355 0.32 -26.98 4.52
CA VAL A 355 1.21 -25.87 4.81
C VAL A 355 2.61 -26.18 4.27
N LEU A 356 3.08 -25.38 3.31
CA LEU A 356 4.44 -25.37 2.82
C LEU A 356 5.19 -24.20 3.46
N SER A 357 6.05 -24.49 4.42
CA SER A 357 6.78 -23.50 5.20
C SER A 357 8.29 -23.74 5.15
N HIS A 358 9.05 -22.91 5.85
CA HIS A 358 10.50 -23.02 5.94
C HIS A 358 11.04 -22.50 7.27
N THR A 359 12.28 -22.86 7.61
CA THR A 359 12.91 -22.54 8.89
C THR A 359 13.41 -21.10 9.03
N ALA A 360 13.41 -20.29 7.96
CA ALA A 360 13.72 -18.87 8.06
C ALA A 360 12.54 -18.10 8.66
N GLU A 361 12.77 -17.42 9.79
CA GLU A 361 11.75 -16.64 10.49
C GLU A 361 11.40 -15.36 9.75
N ILE A 362 10.11 -15.04 9.70
CA ILE A 362 9.60 -13.72 9.31
C ILE A 362 9.56 -12.85 10.57
N VAL A 363 10.46 -11.88 10.66
CA VAL A 363 10.58 -10.98 11.81
C VAL A 363 9.48 -9.91 11.76
N ASN A 364 9.35 -9.27 10.61
CA ASN A 364 8.37 -8.20 10.39
C ASN A 364 7.30 -8.68 9.42
N ARG A 365 6.04 -8.72 9.88
CA ARG A 365 4.88 -8.99 9.02
C ARG A 365 4.73 -7.89 7.98
N ILE A 366 4.41 -8.26 6.76
CA ILE A 366 4.11 -7.32 5.69
C ILE A 366 3.25 -7.99 4.63
N ASP A 367 2.08 -7.41 4.33
CA ASP A 367 1.22 -7.85 3.25
C ASP A 367 1.68 -7.25 1.91
N ASP A 368 1.23 -7.81 0.80
CA ASP A 368 1.61 -7.35 -0.52
C ASP A 368 1.10 -5.93 -0.81
N SER A 369 1.94 -5.10 -1.45
CA SER A 369 1.49 -3.81 -1.98
C SER A 369 0.42 -4.00 -3.04
N VAL A 370 -0.53 -3.06 -3.11
CA VAL A 370 -1.53 -3.00 -4.17
C VAL A 370 -1.37 -1.68 -4.90
N VAL A 371 -1.21 -1.74 -6.21
CA VAL A 371 -1.03 -0.57 -7.07
C VAL A 371 -1.95 -0.65 -8.29
N ARG A 372 -2.22 0.48 -8.89
CA ARG A 372 -2.82 0.59 -10.23
C ARG A 372 -2.16 1.71 -11.01
N GLU A 373 -2.26 1.69 -12.31
CA GLU A 373 -2.00 2.87 -13.13
C GLU A 373 -3.22 3.79 -13.11
N ALA A 374 -3.01 5.08 -12.90
CA ALA A 374 -4.00 6.12 -13.09
C ALA A 374 -3.30 7.40 -13.59
N ALA A 375 -3.86 8.06 -14.58
CA ALA A 375 -3.28 9.25 -15.20
C ALA A 375 -1.81 9.07 -15.63
N LYS A 376 -1.47 7.91 -16.17
CA LYS A 376 -0.11 7.51 -16.61
C LYS A 376 0.94 7.51 -15.49
N ALA A 377 0.53 7.33 -14.25
CA ALA A 377 1.42 7.22 -13.10
C ALA A 377 0.99 6.07 -12.18
N PRO A 378 1.91 5.48 -11.40
CA PRO A 378 1.55 4.49 -10.40
C PRO A 378 0.78 5.15 -9.24
N LEU A 379 -0.38 4.64 -8.94
CA LEU A 379 -1.18 4.98 -7.76
C LEU A 379 -1.11 3.83 -6.76
N VAL A 380 -0.54 4.10 -5.58
CA VAL A 380 -0.43 3.11 -4.50
C VAL A 380 -1.72 3.10 -3.70
N LEU A 381 -2.42 1.96 -3.71
CA LEU A 381 -3.68 1.74 -2.97
C LEU A 381 -3.44 1.11 -1.60
N ARG A 382 -2.39 0.32 -1.47
CA ARG A 382 -1.88 -0.25 -0.22
C ARG A 382 -0.37 -0.27 -0.25
N LEU A 383 0.26 0.37 0.74
CA LEU A 383 1.69 0.39 0.91
C LEU A 383 2.13 -0.85 1.71
N GLY A 384 2.82 -1.78 1.07
CA GLY A 384 3.21 -3.07 1.65
C GLY A 384 4.54 -3.57 1.11
N ARG A 385 4.69 -4.89 0.97
CA ARG A 385 5.90 -5.55 0.51
C ARG A 385 6.38 -4.98 -0.83
N GLY A 386 7.67 -4.73 -0.93
CA GLY A 386 8.35 -4.21 -2.10
C GLY A 386 8.33 -2.69 -2.23
N LEU A 387 7.43 -2.00 -1.50
CA LEU A 387 7.35 -0.54 -1.47
C LEU A 387 7.62 0.05 -0.08
N ALA A 388 7.19 -0.62 0.98
CA ALA A 388 7.38 -0.17 2.36
C ALA A 388 8.61 -0.82 3.01
N PRO A 389 9.25 -0.13 3.99
CA PRO A 389 8.96 1.22 4.48
C PRO A 389 9.38 2.33 3.51
N VAL A 390 8.77 3.51 3.61
CA VAL A 390 9.07 4.68 2.78
C VAL A 390 9.60 5.81 3.65
N ALA A 391 10.59 6.54 3.15
CA ALA A 391 11.09 7.74 3.82
C ALA A 391 10.77 9.00 3.00
N ILE A 392 10.39 10.04 3.72
CA ILE A 392 10.12 11.39 3.19
C ILE A 392 11.01 12.37 3.95
N GLN A 393 11.61 13.32 3.23
CA GLN A 393 12.41 14.38 3.85
C GLN A 393 11.52 15.53 4.29
N ALA A 394 11.53 15.85 5.58
CA ALA A 394 10.92 17.06 6.09
C ALA A 394 11.80 18.27 5.75
N ALA A 395 11.19 19.38 5.39
CA ALA A 395 11.91 20.61 4.98
C ALA A 395 12.83 21.18 6.07
N ARG A 396 12.56 20.88 7.35
CA ARG A 396 13.36 21.32 8.51
C ARG A 396 13.41 20.24 9.58
N PRO A 397 14.50 20.14 10.35
CA PRO A 397 14.55 19.28 11.53
C PRO A 397 13.44 19.62 12.52
N ARG A 398 12.86 18.59 13.13
CA ARG A 398 11.78 18.71 14.10
C ARG A 398 12.04 17.80 15.30
N SER A 399 11.36 18.08 16.41
CA SER A 399 11.36 17.20 17.57
C SER A 399 10.81 15.82 17.20
N ALA A 400 11.33 14.81 17.88
CA ALA A 400 10.93 13.41 17.66
C ALA A 400 9.41 13.23 17.84
N ALA A 401 8.79 12.56 16.88
CA ALA A 401 7.35 12.33 16.92
C ALA A 401 6.98 10.96 16.35
N VAL A 402 5.83 10.44 16.80
CA VAL A 402 5.20 9.25 16.21
C VAL A 402 3.73 9.54 15.90
N GLY A 403 3.29 9.11 14.72
CA GLY A 403 1.89 9.15 14.30
C GLY A 403 1.33 7.73 14.22
N LEU A 404 0.16 7.49 14.85
CA LEU A 404 -0.50 6.18 14.89
C LEU A 404 -1.62 6.02 13.86
N GLY A 405 -1.90 7.06 13.06
CA GLY A 405 -2.95 7.02 12.04
C GLY A 405 -4.37 6.89 12.58
N ALA A 406 -5.26 6.40 11.72
CA ALA A 406 -6.68 6.19 12.00
C ALA A 406 -6.97 4.70 12.30
N GLN A 407 -8.26 4.31 12.22
CA GLN A 407 -8.73 2.96 12.56
C GLN A 407 -8.44 1.92 11.48
N GLN A 408 -8.73 2.25 10.22
CA GLN A 408 -8.57 1.36 9.08
C GLN A 408 -7.36 1.74 8.25
N LYS A 409 -6.73 0.76 7.55
CA LYS A 409 -5.48 0.97 6.79
C LYS A 409 -4.44 1.66 7.66
N GLY A 410 -4.33 1.16 8.91
CA GLY A 410 -3.43 1.71 9.91
C GLY A 410 -1.99 1.70 9.44
N ALA A 411 -1.25 2.77 9.70
CA ALA A 411 0.17 2.86 9.48
C ALA A 411 0.81 3.71 10.58
N LEU A 412 2.09 3.42 10.87
CA LEU A 412 2.90 4.22 11.75
C LEU A 412 3.77 5.19 10.95
N ALA A 413 3.92 6.41 11.43
CA ALA A 413 4.91 7.34 10.94
C ALA A 413 5.82 7.74 12.10
N ILE A 414 7.14 7.64 11.92
CA ILE A 414 8.11 8.16 12.88
C ILE A 414 8.88 9.31 12.25
N LEU A 415 9.10 10.37 13.05
CA LEU A 415 9.88 11.53 12.67
C LEU A 415 11.08 11.65 13.60
N GLN A 416 12.28 11.63 13.02
CA GLN A 416 13.54 11.81 13.70
C GLN A 416 14.40 12.82 12.93
N GLY A 417 14.68 13.96 13.52
CA GLY A 417 15.35 15.05 12.82
C GLY A 417 14.52 15.61 11.67
N ASN A 418 15.00 15.45 10.45
CA ASN A 418 14.27 15.82 9.23
C ASN A 418 13.78 14.61 8.40
N GLN A 419 13.89 13.40 8.95
CA GLN A 419 13.48 12.18 8.29
C GLN A 419 12.16 11.67 8.86
N LEU A 420 11.15 11.56 8.00
CA LEU A 420 9.87 10.92 8.27
C LEU A 420 9.88 9.53 7.63
N VAL A 421 9.68 8.48 8.42
CA VAL A 421 9.60 7.10 7.93
C VAL A 421 8.18 6.57 8.14
N LEU A 422 7.57 6.07 7.06
CA LEU A 422 6.23 5.49 7.05
C LEU A 422 6.33 3.96 7.02
N SER A 423 5.60 3.31 7.93
CA SER A 423 5.51 1.84 7.99
C SER A 423 4.73 1.26 6.82
N PRO A 424 4.81 -0.07 6.61
CA PRO A 424 3.77 -0.77 5.86
C PRO A 424 2.38 -0.53 6.43
N ASP A 425 1.36 -0.79 5.59
CA ASP A 425 -0.03 -0.95 6.03
C ASP A 425 -0.11 -2.07 7.10
N LEU A 426 -0.64 -1.75 8.26
CA LEU A 426 -0.80 -2.63 9.42
C LEU A 426 -2.22 -3.22 9.52
N GLY A 427 -3.10 -2.86 8.57
CA GLY A 427 -4.45 -3.39 8.47
C GLY A 427 -5.48 -2.62 9.30
N ASP A 428 -6.41 -3.37 9.89
CA ASP A 428 -7.58 -2.82 10.59
C ASP A 428 -7.41 -2.91 12.11
N GLY A 429 -7.34 -1.74 12.77
CA GLY A 429 -7.26 -1.59 14.23
C GLY A 429 -8.61 -1.66 14.95
N SER A 430 -9.71 -2.05 14.26
CA SER A 430 -11.04 -2.16 14.89
C SER A 430 -11.20 -3.43 15.74
N ASN A 431 -10.31 -4.41 15.58
CA ASN A 431 -10.30 -5.64 16.36
C ASN A 431 -9.04 -5.74 17.23
N SER A 432 -9.10 -6.59 18.25
CA SER A 432 -7.99 -6.74 19.20
C SER A 432 -6.69 -7.24 18.58
N ALA A 433 -6.76 -8.14 17.59
CA ALA A 433 -5.57 -8.67 16.93
C ALA A 433 -4.84 -7.60 16.11
N GLY A 434 -5.60 -6.74 15.38
CA GLY A 434 -5.05 -5.61 14.64
C GLY A 434 -4.46 -4.55 15.55
N LEU A 435 -5.12 -4.25 16.68
CA LEU A 435 -4.64 -3.29 17.66
C LEU A 435 -3.34 -3.77 18.34
N LEU A 436 -3.27 -5.05 18.73
CA LEU A 436 -2.04 -5.66 19.25
C LEU A 436 -0.92 -5.62 18.22
N HIS A 437 -1.22 -5.88 16.94
CA HIS A 437 -0.22 -5.78 15.88
C HIS A 437 0.31 -4.34 15.71
N LEU A 438 -0.56 -3.33 15.79
CA LEU A 438 -0.16 -1.92 15.79
C LEU A 438 0.77 -1.60 16.98
N GLU A 439 0.40 -2.05 18.18
CA GLU A 439 1.19 -1.84 19.41
C GLU A 439 2.56 -2.53 19.34
N ASP A 440 2.60 -3.81 18.96
CA ASP A 440 3.86 -4.57 18.79
C ASP A 440 4.78 -3.87 17.78
N THR A 441 4.22 -3.43 16.65
CA THR A 441 4.98 -2.75 15.60
C THR A 441 5.52 -1.41 16.12
N LEU A 442 4.72 -0.63 16.85
CA LEU A 442 5.14 0.61 17.47
C LEU A 442 6.34 0.39 18.39
N GLN A 443 6.25 -0.58 19.31
CA GLN A 443 7.33 -0.90 20.25
C GLN A 443 8.62 -1.31 19.52
N GLN A 444 8.50 -2.18 18.51
CA GLN A 444 9.64 -2.60 17.69
C GLN A 444 10.30 -1.43 16.96
N TRP A 445 9.50 -0.50 16.41
CA TRP A 445 10.02 0.66 15.70
C TRP A 445 10.69 1.66 16.62
N LEU A 446 10.08 1.98 17.75
CA LEU A 446 10.68 2.87 18.77
C LEU A 446 12.01 2.29 19.27
N SER A 447 12.07 0.99 19.59
CA SER A 447 13.29 0.31 20.02
C SER A 447 14.36 0.29 18.93
N ARG A 448 14.00 -0.05 17.69
CA ARG A 448 14.92 -0.15 16.55
C ARG A 448 15.57 1.19 16.21
N HIS A 449 14.78 2.26 16.24
CA HIS A 449 15.24 3.61 15.96
C HIS A 449 15.76 4.34 17.22
N GLN A 450 15.75 3.68 18.38
CA GLN A 450 16.13 4.27 19.67
C GLN A 450 15.43 5.63 19.88
N LEU A 451 14.13 5.67 19.53
CA LEU A 451 13.33 6.90 19.51
C LEU A 451 12.52 7.04 20.80
N GLU A 452 12.73 8.14 21.51
CA GLU A 452 11.84 8.62 22.56
C GLU A 452 11.01 9.77 21.99
N PRO A 453 9.70 9.55 21.70
CA PRO A 453 8.91 10.56 21.04
C PRO A 453 8.55 11.72 21.99
N ASN A 454 8.85 12.95 21.58
CA ASN A 454 8.35 14.15 22.26
C ASN A 454 6.85 14.36 21.99
N HIS A 455 6.37 13.91 20.84
CA HIS A 455 4.98 14.03 20.41
C HIS A 455 4.43 12.67 19.95
N VAL A 456 3.20 12.38 20.39
CA VAL A 456 2.39 11.26 19.88
C VAL A 456 1.17 11.84 19.18
N LEU A 457 1.01 11.56 17.90
CA LEU A 457 -0.06 12.08 17.04
C LEU A 457 -1.04 10.97 16.66
N CYS A 458 -2.33 11.26 16.63
CA CYS A 458 -3.35 10.33 16.20
C CYS A 458 -4.58 11.05 15.63
N ASP A 459 -5.50 10.27 15.03
CA ASP A 459 -6.80 10.77 14.61
C ASP A 459 -7.58 11.32 15.81
N MET A 460 -8.40 12.34 15.57
CA MET A 460 -9.20 12.96 16.63
C MET A 460 -10.44 12.15 17.01
N HIS A 461 -10.81 11.11 16.27
CA HIS A 461 -11.98 10.29 16.56
C HIS A 461 -11.83 9.59 17.92
N PRO A 462 -12.72 9.87 18.90
CA PRO A 462 -12.54 9.42 20.28
C PRO A 462 -12.67 7.91 20.48
N GLY A 463 -13.38 7.22 19.58
CA GLY A 463 -13.65 5.78 19.65
C GLY A 463 -12.64 4.89 18.94
N TYR A 464 -11.64 5.44 18.25
CA TYR A 464 -10.65 4.61 17.57
C TYR A 464 -9.67 3.96 18.55
N GLY A 465 -9.36 2.66 18.31
CA GLY A 465 -8.36 1.93 19.08
C GLY A 465 -6.98 2.56 19.01
N SER A 466 -6.57 3.06 17.82
CA SER A 466 -5.33 3.81 17.63
C SER A 466 -5.27 5.09 18.47
N THR A 467 -6.40 5.82 18.60
CA THR A 467 -6.50 7.01 19.44
C THR A 467 -6.35 6.68 20.93
N GLN A 468 -6.96 5.57 21.39
CA GLN A 468 -6.81 5.13 22.77
C GLN A 468 -5.38 4.70 23.08
N LEU A 469 -4.76 3.94 22.16
CA LEU A 469 -3.36 3.53 22.26
C LEU A 469 -2.43 4.76 22.31
N ALA A 470 -2.66 5.76 21.45
CA ALA A 470 -1.89 7.01 21.45
C ALA A 470 -1.97 7.75 22.80
N LYS A 471 -3.16 7.84 23.41
CA LYS A 471 -3.37 8.44 24.72
C LYS A 471 -2.61 7.70 25.83
N GLU A 472 -2.59 6.37 25.76
CA GLU A 472 -1.87 5.52 26.71
C GLU A 472 -0.35 5.71 26.57
N LYS A 473 0.17 5.57 25.35
CA LYS A 473 1.62 5.70 25.07
C LYS A 473 2.12 7.10 25.31
N GLY A 474 1.35 8.15 24.97
CA GLY A 474 1.69 9.53 25.27
C GLY A 474 1.88 9.77 26.75
N ARG A 475 1.00 9.23 27.61
CA ARG A 475 1.14 9.30 29.07
C ARG A 475 2.36 8.52 29.57
N HIS A 476 2.60 7.33 29.04
CA HIS A 476 3.73 6.48 29.45
C HIS A 476 5.09 7.13 29.14
N HIS A 477 5.23 7.74 27.97
CA HIS A 477 6.48 8.41 27.55
C HIS A 477 6.58 9.87 27.99
N GLY A 478 5.55 10.44 28.65
CA GLY A 478 5.51 11.87 28.97
C GLY A 478 5.46 12.77 27.73
N SER A 479 5.00 12.25 26.62
CA SER A 479 4.93 12.94 25.32
C SER A 479 3.72 13.85 25.24
N VAL A 480 3.80 14.90 24.42
CA VAL A 480 2.67 15.75 24.07
C VAL A 480 1.75 15.00 23.09
N LEU A 481 0.49 14.80 23.50
CA LEU A 481 -0.53 14.22 22.61
C LEU A 481 -1.05 15.29 21.65
N GLY A 482 -1.02 14.98 20.34
CA GLY A 482 -1.64 15.78 19.29
C GLY A 482 -2.77 15.04 18.60
N LEU A 483 -3.97 15.65 18.57
CA LEU A 483 -5.12 15.16 17.81
C LEU A 483 -5.15 15.86 16.46
N VAL A 484 -5.22 15.10 15.37
CA VAL A 484 -5.22 15.62 13.99
C VAL A 484 -6.56 15.31 13.35
N GLN A 485 -7.19 16.34 12.75
CA GLN A 485 -8.42 16.13 12.00
C GLN A 485 -8.13 15.28 10.75
N HIS A 486 -8.99 14.29 10.49
CA HIS A 486 -8.80 13.23 9.50
C HIS A 486 -8.49 13.76 8.08
N HIS A 487 -9.33 14.68 7.58
CA HIS A 487 -9.18 15.24 6.23
C HIS A 487 -8.00 16.22 6.10
N HIS A 488 -7.65 16.89 7.22
CA HIS A 488 -6.42 17.66 7.30
C HIS A 488 -5.20 16.74 7.13
N ALA A 489 -5.19 15.59 7.83
CA ALA A 489 -4.13 14.60 7.69
C ALA A 489 -4.00 14.08 6.25
N HIS A 490 -5.11 13.83 5.54
CA HIS A 490 -5.11 13.45 4.13
C HIS A 490 -4.40 14.48 3.24
N VAL A 491 -4.74 15.75 3.38
CA VAL A 491 -4.12 16.82 2.57
C VAL A 491 -2.64 16.98 2.92
N LEU A 492 -2.29 16.98 4.22
CA LEU A 492 -0.90 17.09 4.67
C LEU A 492 -0.03 15.92 4.19
N ALA A 493 -0.59 14.70 4.10
CA ALA A 493 0.14 13.55 3.59
C ALA A 493 0.57 13.74 2.13
N VAL A 494 -0.34 14.21 1.27
CA VAL A 494 -0.03 14.53 -0.14
C VAL A 494 0.95 15.71 -0.22
N MET A 495 0.76 16.75 0.60
CA MET A 495 1.70 17.87 0.65
C MET A 495 3.12 17.42 1.04
N ALA A 496 3.24 16.50 2.01
CA ALA A 496 4.52 15.95 2.44
C ALA A 496 5.18 15.09 1.34
N GLU A 497 4.41 14.25 0.65
CA GLU A 497 4.87 13.39 -0.45
C GLU A 497 5.43 14.22 -1.61
N HIS A 498 4.78 15.36 -1.92
CA HIS A 498 5.19 16.26 -3.02
C HIS A 498 6.04 17.45 -2.57
N ALA A 499 6.50 17.46 -1.31
CA ALA A 499 7.30 18.56 -0.74
C ALA A 499 6.67 19.94 -0.92
N LEU A 500 5.32 20.02 -0.92
CA LEU A 500 4.58 21.27 -1.07
C LEU A 500 4.69 22.12 0.22
N THR A 501 4.94 23.41 0.05
CA THR A 501 5.05 24.38 1.14
C THR A 501 4.09 25.53 0.93
N GLY A 502 3.66 26.15 2.02
CA GLY A 502 2.70 27.27 1.97
C GLY A 502 1.24 26.81 2.00
N PRO A 503 0.29 27.75 1.93
CA PRO A 503 -1.13 27.43 1.91
C PRO A 503 -1.50 26.73 0.61
N GLN A 504 -2.20 25.57 0.73
CA GLN A 504 -2.71 24.80 -0.40
C GLN A 504 -4.23 24.68 -0.30
N LEU A 505 -4.91 24.66 -1.45
CA LEU A 505 -6.31 24.27 -1.53
C LEU A 505 -6.40 22.75 -1.62
N GLY A 506 -6.78 22.11 -0.52
CA GLY A 506 -7.01 20.67 -0.46
C GLY A 506 -8.46 20.31 -0.77
N VAL A 507 -8.63 19.30 -1.61
CA VAL A 507 -9.91 18.62 -1.86
C VAL A 507 -9.81 17.26 -1.20
N ALA A 508 -10.42 17.10 -0.03
CA ALA A 508 -10.39 15.87 0.75
C ALA A 508 -11.73 15.12 0.61
N TRP A 509 -11.81 14.24 -0.41
CA TRP A 509 -13.00 13.43 -0.67
C TRP A 509 -12.80 11.99 -0.22
N ASP A 510 -13.62 11.58 0.76
CA ASP A 510 -13.43 10.31 1.45
C ASP A 510 -14.75 9.63 1.81
N GLY A 511 -14.63 8.41 2.31
CA GLY A 511 -15.76 7.61 2.82
C GLY A 511 -16.36 8.15 4.10
N SER A 512 -15.55 8.45 5.10
CA SER A 512 -15.95 9.12 6.35
C SER A 512 -14.75 9.44 7.23
N GLY A 513 -14.75 10.62 7.84
CA GLY A 513 -13.82 11.02 8.88
C GLY A 513 -14.52 11.88 9.91
N TRP A 514 -14.02 11.91 11.13
CA TRP A 514 -14.64 12.67 12.22
C TRP A 514 -14.38 14.17 12.06
N GLY A 515 -15.42 14.95 12.01
CA GLY A 515 -15.39 16.41 11.95
C GLY A 515 -15.25 17.07 13.33
N GLU A 516 -14.67 18.26 13.37
CA GLU A 516 -14.55 19.08 14.58
C GLU A 516 -15.92 19.51 15.14
N ASP A 517 -16.93 19.56 14.26
CA ASP A 517 -18.31 19.89 14.57
C ASP A 517 -19.15 18.68 15.04
N GLY A 518 -18.52 17.51 15.20
CA GLY A 518 -19.18 16.26 15.58
C GLY A 518 -19.96 15.60 14.44
N SER A 519 -19.86 16.13 13.21
CA SER A 519 -20.45 15.52 12.02
C SER A 519 -19.44 14.58 11.33
N LEU A 520 -19.91 13.78 10.36
CA LEU A 520 -19.04 12.97 9.50
C LEU A 520 -18.71 13.73 8.22
N TRP A 521 -17.43 14.01 8.04
CA TRP A 521 -16.90 14.69 6.86
C TRP A 521 -16.49 13.67 5.79
N GLY A 522 -16.20 14.18 4.57
CA GLY A 522 -15.69 13.39 3.45
C GLY A 522 -15.96 14.00 2.08
N GLY A 523 -16.38 15.26 2.03
CA GLY A 523 -16.55 16.02 0.79
C GLY A 523 -16.04 17.45 0.93
N GLU A 524 -14.81 17.61 1.46
CA GLU A 524 -14.30 18.85 2.02
C GLU A 524 -13.40 19.60 1.06
N PHE A 525 -13.49 20.93 1.13
CA PHE A 525 -12.57 21.88 0.52
C PHE A 525 -11.88 22.65 1.63
N LEU A 526 -10.58 22.44 1.78
CA LEU A 526 -9.79 22.92 2.90
C LEU A 526 -8.66 23.83 2.44
N GLN A 527 -8.48 24.96 3.08
CA GLN A 527 -7.22 25.70 2.98
C GLN A 527 -6.28 25.18 4.05
N VAL A 528 -5.19 24.58 3.64
CA VAL A 528 -4.25 23.88 4.54
C VAL A 528 -2.87 24.48 4.45
N ASN A 529 -2.27 24.74 5.60
CA ASN A 529 -0.85 25.04 5.72
C ASN A 529 -0.24 24.22 6.89
N ALA A 530 1.04 24.38 7.15
CA ALA A 530 1.76 23.61 8.17
C ALA A 530 1.21 23.79 9.62
N HIS A 531 0.39 24.80 9.89
CA HIS A 531 -0.02 25.20 11.24
C HIS A 531 -1.53 25.34 11.41
N SER A 532 -2.29 25.42 10.32
CA SER A 532 -3.73 25.67 10.37
C SER A 532 -4.47 25.03 9.21
N VAL A 533 -5.72 24.72 9.45
CA VAL A 533 -6.70 24.29 8.46
C VAL A 533 -7.94 25.18 8.57
N LEU A 534 -8.48 25.57 7.40
CA LEU A 534 -9.72 26.32 7.32
C LEU A 534 -10.66 25.58 6.37
N ARG A 535 -11.86 25.23 6.84
CA ARG A 535 -12.93 24.64 6.03
C ARG A 535 -13.58 25.72 5.19
N LEU A 536 -13.27 25.74 3.89
CA LEU A 536 -13.79 26.73 2.93
C LEU A 536 -15.16 26.35 2.40
N GLY A 537 -15.40 25.06 2.20
CA GLY A 537 -16.65 24.51 1.70
C GLY A 537 -16.73 23.00 1.88
N HIS A 538 -17.93 22.47 1.63
CA HIS A 538 -18.16 21.02 1.70
C HIS A 538 -19.40 20.58 0.93
N LEU A 539 -19.54 19.29 0.67
CA LEU A 539 -20.77 18.72 0.11
C LEU A 539 -21.96 19.02 1.04
N SER A 540 -23.10 19.39 0.48
CA SER A 540 -24.31 19.61 1.27
C SER A 540 -24.59 18.42 2.17
N PRO A 541 -24.78 18.64 3.48
CA PRO A 541 -24.94 17.53 4.43
C PRO A 541 -26.27 16.81 4.23
N PHE A 542 -26.28 15.53 4.57
CA PHE A 542 -27.44 14.67 4.63
C PHE A 542 -27.36 13.75 5.86
N PRO A 543 -28.48 13.26 6.38
CA PRO A 543 -28.50 12.42 7.56
C PRO A 543 -27.99 11.00 7.27
N LEU A 544 -27.14 10.43 8.13
CA LEU A 544 -26.67 9.05 8.05
C LEU A 544 -27.50 8.15 8.98
N ILE A 545 -28.48 7.40 8.41
CA ILE A 545 -29.45 6.63 9.17
C ILE A 545 -28.82 5.31 9.66
N GLY A 546 -28.67 5.19 11.00
CA GLY A 546 -28.13 3.99 11.64
C GLY A 546 -26.61 3.96 11.76
N GLY A 547 -25.91 5.11 11.61
CA GLY A 547 -24.47 5.24 11.85
C GLY A 547 -23.64 4.29 10.96
N GLU A 548 -22.78 3.47 11.56
CA GLU A 548 -21.95 2.48 10.85
C GLU A 548 -22.74 1.52 9.94
N ARG A 549 -24.00 1.24 10.28
CA ARG A 549 -24.83 0.37 9.47
C ARG A 549 -25.13 0.99 8.10
N ALA A 550 -25.24 2.31 8.01
CA ALA A 550 -25.44 2.99 6.74
C ALA A 550 -24.20 2.89 5.82
N VAL A 551 -23.00 2.77 6.40
CA VAL A 551 -21.76 2.53 5.62
C VAL A 551 -21.77 1.14 4.95
N ARG A 552 -22.39 0.16 5.62
CA ARG A 552 -22.52 -1.22 5.10
C ARG A 552 -23.78 -1.44 4.26
N GLU A 553 -24.75 -0.53 4.34
CA GLU A 553 -26.02 -0.63 3.64
C GLU A 553 -26.26 0.62 2.77
N PRO A 554 -25.64 0.75 1.57
CA PRO A 554 -25.83 1.84 0.61
C PRO A 554 -27.27 2.28 0.41
N ARG A 555 -28.21 1.34 0.43
CA ARG A 555 -29.67 1.56 0.34
C ARG A 555 -30.20 2.56 1.37
N ARG A 556 -29.61 2.63 2.57
CA ARG A 556 -30.00 3.59 3.63
C ARG A 556 -29.59 5.01 3.29
N VAL A 557 -28.43 5.18 2.65
CA VAL A 557 -27.97 6.49 2.21
C VAL A 557 -28.86 7.01 1.09
N ALA A 558 -29.25 6.13 0.14
CA ALA A 558 -30.20 6.48 -0.92
C ALA A 558 -31.54 6.98 -0.35
N LEU A 559 -32.09 6.30 0.67
CA LEU A 559 -33.31 6.74 1.37
C LEU A 559 -33.11 8.13 2.00
N ALA A 560 -31.97 8.37 2.65
CA ALA A 560 -31.67 9.64 3.29
C ALA A 560 -31.63 10.80 2.27
N LEU A 561 -31.02 10.60 1.10
CA LEU A 561 -30.97 11.59 0.03
C LEU A 561 -32.37 11.87 -0.57
N LEU A 562 -33.14 10.82 -0.82
CA LEU A 562 -34.54 10.96 -1.33
C LEU A 562 -35.44 11.71 -0.33
N HIS A 563 -35.38 11.31 0.93
CA HIS A 563 -36.14 11.99 1.98
C HIS A 563 -35.67 13.45 2.18
N GLY A 564 -34.36 13.70 2.14
CA GLY A 564 -33.80 15.04 2.23
C GLY A 564 -34.15 15.95 1.04
N SER A 565 -34.44 15.36 -0.13
CA SER A 565 -34.85 16.10 -1.33
C SER A 565 -36.33 16.37 -1.40
N TYR A 566 -37.15 15.40 -1.06
CA TYR A 566 -38.61 15.41 -1.32
C TYR A 566 -39.44 15.30 -0.05
N GLY A 567 -38.85 15.19 1.13
CA GLY A 567 -39.55 14.94 2.36
C GLY A 567 -40.36 13.65 2.28
N PRO A 568 -41.57 13.60 2.91
CA PRO A 568 -42.48 12.43 2.84
C PRO A 568 -42.97 12.08 1.43
N ALA A 569 -42.91 13.06 0.47
CA ALA A 569 -43.39 12.86 -0.89
C ALA A 569 -42.41 12.09 -1.79
N TRP A 570 -41.28 11.60 -1.26
CA TRP A 570 -40.29 10.86 -2.04
C TRP A 570 -40.86 9.62 -2.74
N ARG A 571 -41.90 8.97 -2.12
CA ARG A 571 -42.58 7.82 -2.73
C ARG A 571 -43.36 8.22 -3.99
N GLU A 572 -44.05 9.37 -3.95
CA GLU A 572 -44.77 9.92 -5.09
C GLU A 572 -43.76 10.27 -6.24
N ARG A 573 -42.59 10.81 -5.86
CA ARG A 573 -41.53 11.11 -6.83
C ARG A 573 -41.01 9.84 -7.53
N LEU A 574 -40.96 8.71 -6.84
CA LEU A 574 -40.55 7.43 -7.40
C LEU A 574 -41.71 6.58 -7.98
N ALA A 575 -42.94 7.10 -8.00
CA ALA A 575 -44.11 6.35 -8.43
C ALA A 575 -44.00 5.80 -9.87
N ARG A 576 -43.18 6.39 -10.72
CA ARG A 576 -42.89 5.93 -12.10
C ARG A 576 -41.76 4.89 -12.19
N LEU A 577 -41.11 4.60 -11.08
CA LEU A 577 -39.92 3.70 -10.99
C LEU A 577 -40.27 2.47 -10.11
N HIS A 578 -41.42 1.82 -10.37
CA HIS A 578 -41.97 0.75 -9.52
C HIS A 578 -41.06 -0.46 -9.33
N ASP A 579 -40.20 -0.76 -10.30
CA ASP A 579 -39.33 -1.95 -10.31
C ASP A 579 -37.88 -1.66 -9.91
N LEU A 580 -37.63 -0.59 -9.15
CA LEU A 580 -36.26 -0.31 -8.66
C LEU A 580 -35.79 -1.45 -7.75
N PRO A 581 -34.68 -2.13 -8.04
CA PRO A 581 -34.10 -3.15 -7.16
C PRO A 581 -33.82 -2.63 -5.74
N TRP A 582 -33.58 -1.32 -5.63
CA TRP A 582 -33.40 -0.63 -4.37
C TRP A 582 -34.63 -0.76 -3.44
N LEU A 583 -35.86 -0.53 -3.95
CA LEU A 583 -37.09 -0.66 -3.15
C LEU A 583 -37.33 -2.10 -2.65
N GLN A 584 -37.00 -3.07 -3.48
CA GLN A 584 -37.14 -4.50 -3.18
C GLN A 584 -36.07 -5.01 -2.17
N SER A 585 -35.05 -4.23 -1.87
CA SER A 585 -33.95 -4.63 -0.99
C SER A 585 -34.27 -4.53 0.50
N PHE A 586 -35.39 -3.85 0.87
CA PHE A 586 -35.82 -3.68 2.25
C PHE A 586 -36.76 -4.80 2.69
N GLU A 587 -36.62 -5.22 3.94
CA GLU A 587 -37.54 -6.17 4.54
C GLU A 587 -38.90 -5.50 4.86
N ALA A 588 -39.95 -6.31 5.04
CA ALA A 588 -41.28 -5.80 5.39
C ALA A 588 -41.20 -4.98 6.70
N GLY A 589 -41.71 -3.74 6.67
CA GLY A 589 -41.70 -2.81 7.81
C GLY A 589 -40.34 -2.12 8.08
N GLU A 590 -39.25 -2.54 7.45
CA GLU A 590 -37.91 -1.90 7.67
C GLU A 590 -37.90 -0.47 7.11
N LEU A 591 -38.46 -0.29 5.93
CA LEU A 591 -38.52 1.00 5.26
C LEU A 591 -39.30 2.04 6.04
N GLU A 592 -40.47 1.64 6.59
CA GLU A 592 -41.32 2.48 7.42
C GLU A 592 -40.65 2.90 8.73
N LEU A 593 -39.90 1.99 9.35
CA LEU A 593 -39.12 2.29 10.55
C LEU A 593 -37.99 3.31 10.28
N LEU A 594 -37.28 3.17 9.13
CA LEU A 594 -36.26 4.11 8.74
C LEU A 594 -36.83 5.50 8.41
N GLU A 595 -38.00 5.57 7.75
CA GLU A 595 -38.71 6.82 7.48
C GLU A 595 -39.15 7.50 8.77
N GLN A 596 -39.69 6.74 9.71
CA GLN A 596 -40.09 7.27 11.03
C GLN A 596 -38.85 7.82 11.77
N SER A 597 -37.72 7.17 11.68
CA SER A 597 -36.43 7.67 12.25
C SER A 597 -36.03 9.00 11.66
N LEU A 598 -36.15 9.19 10.33
CA LEU A 598 -35.88 10.46 9.66
C LEU A 598 -36.87 11.57 10.06
N SER A 599 -38.15 11.22 10.22
CA SER A 599 -39.22 12.19 10.47
C SER A 599 -39.35 12.62 11.93
N ARG A 600 -39.01 11.75 12.91
CA ARG A 600 -39.21 12.00 14.35
C ARG A 600 -38.07 12.77 15.03
N GLY A 601 -37.11 13.28 14.27
CA GLY A 601 -36.03 14.12 14.85
C GLY A 601 -35.08 13.37 15.79
N SER A 602 -34.99 12.02 15.72
CA SER A 602 -33.78 11.34 16.18
C SER A 602 -32.63 11.99 15.40
N GLN A 603 -31.73 12.67 16.10
CA GLN A 603 -30.69 13.44 15.42
C GLN A 603 -29.66 12.45 14.77
N PRO A 604 -29.87 12.01 13.53
CA PRO A 604 -28.86 11.21 12.84
C PRO A 604 -27.64 12.09 12.66
N VAL A 605 -26.47 11.48 12.72
CA VAL A 605 -25.22 12.20 12.44
C VAL A 605 -25.28 12.75 11.02
N ASN A 606 -25.07 14.06 10.87
CA ASN A 606 -24.96 14.69 9.54
C ASN A 606 -23.67 14.23 8.87
N CYS A 607 -23.76 14.04 7.55
CA CYS A 607 -22.66 13.53 6.74
C CYS A 607 -22.48 14.39 5.48
N SER A 608 -21.25 14.84 5.20
CA SER A 608 -20.87 15.55 3.97
C SER A 608 -20.01 14.68 3.02
N SER A 609 -20.02 13.36 3.19
CA SER A 609 -19.11 12.46 2.46
C SER A 609 -19.51 12.22 1.01
N VAL A 610 -18.55 12.41 0.10
CA VAL A 610 -18.66 12.03 -1.32
C VAL A 610 -18.70 10.49 -1.46
N GLY A 611 -17.95 9.75 -0.63
CA GLY A 611 -18.01 8.29 -0.63
C GLY A 611 -19.41 7.74 -0.31
N ARG A 612 -20.14 8.38 0.61
CA ARG A 612 -21.53 8.04 0.90
C ARG A 612 -22.47 8.42 -0.25
N LEU A 613 -22.16 9.49 -0.99
CA LEU A 613 -22.90 9.83 -2.21
C LEU A 613 -22.71 8.75 -3.29
N PHE A 614 -21.51 8.18 -3.46
CA PHE A 614 -21.26 7.00 -4.29
C PHE A 614 -22.14 5.82 -3.91
N ASP A 615 -22.23 5.54 -2.61
CA ASP A 615 -23.08 4.46 -2.11
C ASP A 615 -24.55 4.65 -2.49
N ALA A 616 -25.09 5.87 -2.30
CA ALA A 616 -26.47 6.17 -2.62
C ALA A 616 -26.76 5.98 -4.12
N VAL A 617 -25.88 6.46 -4.99
CA VAL A 617 -26.02 6.32 -6.44
C VAL A 617 -25.92 4.85 -6.85
N ALA A 618 -24.96 4.10 -6.31
CA ALA A 618 -24.86 2.66 -6.56
C ALA A 618 -26.12 1.89 -6.14
N ALA A 619 -26.74 2.26 -5.03
CA ALA A 619 -27.98 1.64 -4.56
C ALA A 619 -29.16 1.96 -5.48
N LEU A 620 -29.33 3.23 -5.88
CA LEU A 620 -30.41 3.67 -6.77
C LEU A 620 -30.31 3.02 -8.17
N LEU A 621 -29.08 2.81 -8.67
CA LEU A 621 -28.85 2.11 -9.94
C LEU A 621 -28.95 0.59 -9.85
N GLY A 622 -29.28 0.04 -8.67
CA GLY A 622 -29.41 -1.40 -8.45
C GLY A 622 -28.08 -2.16 -8.40
N VAL A 623 -26.94 -1.45 -8.31
CA VAL A 623 -25.61 -2.05 -8.35
C VAL A 623 -25.24 -2.73 -7.04
N GLN A 624 -25.46 -2.05 -5.90
CA GLN A 624 -25.07 -2.56 -4.59
C GLN A 624 -26.00 -2.06 -3.48
N GLN A 625 -26.67 -2.97 -2.77
CA GLN A 625 -27.59 -2.64 -1.68
C GLN A 625 -26.97 -2.82 -0.29
N ARG A 626 -26.09 -3.82 -0.15
CA ARG A 626 -25.36 -4.15 1.07
C ARG A 626 -23.91 -4.46 0.71
N CYS A 627 -22.95 -3.86 1.42
CA CYS A 627 -21.52 -4.07 1.22
C CYS A 627 -20.96 -5.10 2.21
N SER A 628 -20.16 -6.02 1.72
CA SER A 628 -19.40 -6.99 2.52
C SER A 628 -17.95 -6.55 2.79
N PHE A 629 -17.49 -5.52 2.10
CA PHE A 629 -16.16 -4.91 2.29
C PHE A 629 -16.20 -3.41 1.97
N GLU A 630 -15.19 -2.69 2.44
CA GLU A 630 -15.05 -1.24 2.28
C GLU A 630 -15.07 -0.82 0.80
N ALA A 631 -15.77 0.27 0.48
CA ALA A 631 -15.88 0.88 -0.84
C ALA A 631 -16.44 -0.04 -1.96
N GLN A 632 -17.05 -1.18 -1.62
CA GLN A 632 -17.59 -2.12 -2.61
C GLN A 632 -18.57 -1.44 -3.59
N ALA A 633 -19.46 -0.60 -3.11
CA ALA A 633 -20.44 0.11 -3.92
C ALA A 633 -19.74 1.08 -4.91
N ALA A 634 -18.76 1.85 -4.44
CA ALA A 634 -18.01 2.78 -5.27
C ALA A 634 -17.18 2.06 -6.34
N ILE A 635 -16.52 0.94 -6.01
CA ILE A 635 -15.77 0.11 -6.95
C ILE A 635 -16.70 -0.50 -8.01
N SER A 636 -17.87 -0.97 -7.61
CA SER A 636 -18.85 -1.52 -8.55
C SER A 636 -19.43 -0.45 -9.47
N LEU A 637 -19.66 0.76 -8.94
CA LEU A 637 -20.13 1.91 -9.73
C LEU A 637 -19.07 2.41 -10.71
N GLU A 638 -17.77 2.44 -10.30
CA GLU A 638 -16.64 2.70 -11.21
C GLU A 638 -16.65 1.69 -12.37
N GLY A 639 -16.80 0.40 -12.04
CA GLY A 639 -16.86 -0.67 -13.04
C GLY A 639 -17.97 -0.48 -14.06
N LEU A 640 -19.16 -0.15 -13.59
CA LEU A 640 -20.31 0.13 -14.44
C LEU A 640 -20.09 1.37 -15.33
N ALA A 641 -19.54 2.45 -14.78
CA ALA A 641 -19.21 3.67 -15.53
C ALA A 641 -18.17 3.40 -16.64
N MET A 642 -17.19 2.54 -16.36
CA MET A 642 -16.17 2.15 -17.33
C MET A 642 -16.74 1.36 -18.53
N GLU A 643 -17.87 0.67 -18.39
CA GLU A 643 -18.55 0.01 -19.51
C GLU A 643 -19.01 1.01 -20.57
N ALA A 644 -19.57 2.14 -20.15
CA ALA A 644 -19.96 3.22 -21.06
C ALA A 644 -18.75 3.91 -21.69
N PHE A 645 -17.70 4.11 -20.92
CA PHE A 645 -16.43 4.69 -21.39
C PHE A 645 -15.79 3.80 -22.48
N ASP A 646 -15.66 2.50 -22.24
CA ASP A 646 -15.06 1.54 -23.16
C ASP A 646 -15.89 1.37 -24.45
N ALA A 647 -17.20 1.51 -24.35
CA ALA A 647 -18.11 1.43 -25.52
C ALA A 647 -18.02 2.67 -26.42
N GLY A 648 -17.34 3.74 -25.99
CA GLY A 648 -17.27 4.99 -26.75
C GLY A 648 -18.61 5.74 -26.86
N SER A 649 -19.64 5.26 -26.15
CA SER A 649 -20.98 5.84 -26.12
C SER A 649 -21.08 6.88 -25.01
N LEU A 650 -20.29 7.96 -25.10
CA LEU A 650 -20.27 8.97 -24.07
C LEU A 650 -21.41 9.99 -24.26
N PRO A 651 -22.26 10.20 -23.23
CA PRO A 651 -23.32 11.18 -23.28
C PRO A 651 -22.77 12.61 -23.42
N ARG A 652 -23.44 13.45 -24.16
CA ARG A 652 -23.06 14.87 -24.34
C ARG A 652 -23.60 15.77 -23.25
N ASP A 653 -24.71 15.44 -22.64
CA ASP A 653 -25.30 16.12 -21.50
C ASP A 653 -24.47 15.87 -20.23
N ARG A 654 -24.56 16.76 -19.28
CA ARG A 654 -23.82 16.70 -18.02
C ARG A 654 -24.74 16.90 -16.84
N TYR A 655 -24.63 16.05 -15.81
CA TYR A 655 -25.16 16.37 -14.48
C TYR A 655 -24.34 17.46 -13.84
N ARG A 656 -24.92 18.19 -12.88
CA ARG A 656 -24.23 19.29 -12.22
C ARG A 656 -24.42 19.26 -10.72
N LEU A 657 -23.33 19.56 -10.01
CA LEU A 657 -23.33 19.98 -8.63
C LEU A 657 -23.35 21.51 -8.61
N THR A 658 -24.18 22.12 -7.78
CA THR A 658 -24.34 23.58 -7.73
C THR A 658 -23.65 24.12 -6.48
N ILE A 659 -22.84 25.17 -6.65
CA ILE A 659 -22.26 25.89 -5.51
C ILE A 659 -23.33 26.81 -4.92
N VAL A 660 -23.64 26.64 -3.63
CA VAL A 660 -24.51 27.51 -2.84
C VAL A 660 -23.62 28.39 -1.97
N GLU A 661 -23.78 29.70 -2.11
CA GLU A 661 -22.96 30.67 -1.39
C GLU A 661 -23.15 30.58 0.13
N GLY A 662 -22.06 30.75 0.88
CA GLY A 662 -21.98 30.68 2.33
C GLY A 662 -20.56 30.67 2.83
N GLN A 663 -20.38 30.63 4.14
CA GLN A 663 -19.09 30.46 4.81
C GLN A 663 -19.26 29.42 5.94
N PRO A 664 -18.89 28.14 5.68
CA PRO A 664 -18.38 27.55 4.41
C PRO A 664 -19.44 27.49 3.31
N PHE A 665 -19.02 27.48 2.02
CA PHE A 665 -19.94 27.27 0.91
C PHE A 665 -20.38 25.79 0.84
N LEU A 666 -21.53 25.56 0.19
CA LEU A 666 -22.04 24.20 0.02
C LEU A 666 -21.98 23.77 -1.46
N LEU A 667 -21.54 22.56 -1.71
CA LEU A 667 -21.66 21.91 -3.00
C LEU A 667 -22.94 21.05 -3.00
N ALA A 668 -24.01 21.55 -3.61
CA ALA A 668 -25.34 20.93 -3.57
C ALA A 668 -25.44 19.74 -4.53
N TRP A 669 -25.79 18.58 -3.98
CA TRP A 669 -25.99 17.33 -4.72
C TRP A 669 -27.45 17.13 -5.22
N LYS A 670 -28.40 17.91 -4.76
CA LYS A 670 -29.82 17.79 -5.14
C LYS A 670 -30.05 17.85 -6.65
N PRO A 671 -29.50 18.83 -7.41
CA PRO A 671 -29.71 18.89 -8.87
C PRO A 671 -29.19 17.66 -9.60
N LEU A 672 -28.07 17.09 -9.13
CA LEU A 672 -27.53 15.83 -9.65
C LEU A 672 -28.48 14.67 -9.43
N LEU A 673 -29.02 14.51 -8.20
CA LEU A 673 -29.97 13.46 -7.88
C LEU A 673 -31.25 13.56 -8.73
N GLU A 674 -31.78 14.77 -8.91
CA GLU A 674 -32.96 15.04 -9.75
C GLU A 674 -32.73 14.62 -11.21
N ALA A 675 -31.59 15.02 -11.80
CA ALA A 675 -31.24 14.65 -13.17
C ALA A 675 -31.07 13.12 -13.32
N LEU A 676 -30.42 12.48 -12.37
CA LEU A 676 -30.25 11.02 -12.32
C LEU A 676 -31.61 10.29 -12.30
N LEU A 677 -32.53 10.71 -11.44
CA LEU A 677 -33.88 10.11 -11.36
C LEU A 677 -34.68 10.31 -12.65
N VAL A 678 -34.56 11.47 -13.31
CA VAL A 678 -35.19 11.71 -14.61
C VAL A 678 -34.65 10.76 -15.67
N ASP A 679 -33.34 10.52 -15.69
CA ASP A 679 -32.74 9.60 -16.65
C ASP A 679 -33.10 8.15 -16.39
N LEU A 680 -33.24 7.73 -15.13
CA LEU A 680 -33.79 6.44 -14.77
C LEU A 680 -35.23 6.26 -15.26
N GLU A 681 -36.09 7.30 -15.11
CA GLU A 681 -37.47 7.29 -15.61
C GLU A 681 -37.54 7.18 -17.14
N ARG A 682 -36.56 7.74 -17.86
CA ARG A 682 -36.42 7.66 -19.31
C ARG A 682 -35.82 6.34 -19.81
N GLY A 683 -35.40 5.47 -18.91
CA GLY A 683 -34.76 4.20 -19.24
C GLY A 683 -33.35 4.36 -19.81
N ARG A 684 -32.63 5.44 -19.44
CA ARG A 684 -31.22 5.61 -19.82
C ARG A 684 -30.41 4.43 -19.26
N PRO A 685 -29.43 3.88 -20.02
CA PRO A 685 -28.57 2.82 -19.52
C PRO A 685 -27.86 3.21 -18.22
N THR A 686 -27.87 2.35 -17.22
CA THR A 686 -27.27 2.63 -15.92
C THR A 686 -25.77 2.90 -15.98
N ALA A 687 -25.08 2.32 -16.96
CA ALA A 687 -23.66 2.58 -17.24
C ALA A 687 -23.41 4.05 -17.63
N GLU A 688 -24.28 4.64 -18.47
CA GLU A 688 -24.20 6.05 -18.85
C GLU A 688 -24.49 6.97 -17.67
N ILE A 689 -25.49 6.63 -16.83
CA ILE A 689 -25.82 7.38 -15.62
C ILE A 689 -24.64 7.35 -14.64
N ALA A 690 -24.02 6.19 -14.44
CA ALA A 690 -22.84 6.06 -13.60
C ALA A 690 -21.67 6.90 -14.13
N TYR A 691 -21.45 6.93 -15.44
CA TYR A 691 -20.43 7.76 -16.06
C TYR A 691 -20.72 9.27 -15.87
N LEU A 692 -21.96 9.73 -16.10
CA LEU A 692 -22.39 11.11 -15.89
C LEU A 692 -22.24 11.56 -14.44
N PHE A 693 -22.45 10.66 -13.49
CA PHE A 693 -22.20 10.91 -12.07
C PHE A 693 -20.72 11.22 -11.80
N HIS A 694 -19.80 10.43 -12.35
CA HIS A 694 -18.36 10.68 -12.21
C HIS A 694 -17.96 12.01 -12.86
N CYS A 695 -18.50 12.31 -14.06
CA CYS A 695 -18.29 13.58 -14.73
C CYS A 695 -18.76 14.77 -13.88
N ALA A 696 -19.92 14.66 -13.24
CA ALA A 696 -20.45 15.77 -12.41
C ALA A 696 -19.55 16.10 -11.23
N LEU A 697 -19.00 15.09 -10.59
CA LEU A 697 -18.01 15.27 -9.51
C LEU A 697 -16.73 15.92 -10.04
N ALA A 698 -16.18 15.43 -11.15
CA ALA A 698 -14.99 15.97 -11.77
C ALA A 698 -15.18 17.44 -12.21
N ASP A 699 -16.31 17.76 -12.86
CA ASP A 699 -16.63 19.12 -13.35
C ASP A 699 -16.85 20.14 -12.20
N ALA A 700 -17.13 19.69 -10.99
CA ALA A 700 -17.25 20.57 -9.83
C ALA A 700 -15.90 21.16 -9.37
N LEU A 701 -14.78 20.45 -9.58
CA LEU A 701 -13.47 20.88 -9.11
C LEU A 701 -12.98 22.17 -9.76
N PRO A 702 -12.98 22.32 -11.10
CA PRO A 702 -12.59 23.58 -11.73
C PRO A 702 -13.56 24.72 -11.39
N ALA A 703 -14.84 24.47 -11.15
CA ALA A 703 -15.78 25.50 -10.71
C ALA A 703 -15.44 26.03 -9.31
N VAL A 704 -15.06 25.14 -8.39
CA VAL A 704 -14.60 25.52 -7.04
C VAL A 704 -13.25 26.21 -7.10
N ALA A 705 -12.30 25.74 -7.91
CA ALA A 705 -11.00 26.36 -8.11
C ALA A 705 -11.14 27.81 -8.60
N ALA A 706 -12.00 28.03 -9.61
CA ALA A 706 -12.28 29.37 -10.14
C ALA A 706 -12.92 30.27 -9.09
N ARG A 707 -13.89 29.77 -8.30
CA ARG A 707 -14.52 30.53 -7.21
C ARG A 707 -13.53 30.98 -6.13
N LEU A 708 -12.56 30.12 -5.81
CA LEU A 708 -11.56 30.36 -4.77
C LEU A 708 -10.27 31.00 -5.34
N GLU A 709 -10.26 31.34 -6.62
CA GLU A 709 -9.12 31.93 -7.34
C GLU A 709 -7.83 31.13 -7.18
N SER A 710 -7.97 29.78 -7.05
CA SER A 710 -6.84 28.86 -6.88
C SER A 710 -6.41 28.25 -8.20
N ARG A 711 -5.10 28.23 -8.47
CA ARG A 711 -4.51 27.58 -9.64
C ARG A 711 -3.98 26.18 -9.35
N GLU A 712 -3.87 25.82 -8.09
CA GLU A 712 -3.34 24.54 -7.64
C GLU A 712 -4.31 23.90 -6.66
N LEU A 713 -4.56 22.60 -6.82
CA LEU A 713 -5.37 21.80 -5.91
C LEU A 713 -4.60 20.56 -5.47
N VAL A 714 -4.72 20.22 -4.20
CA VAL A 714 -4.24 18.96 -3.64
C VAL A 714 -5.43 18.01 -3.54
N LEU A 715 -5.47 16.96 -4.40
CA LEU A 715 -6.52 15.96 -4.37
C LEU A 715 -6.13 14.86 -3.37
N ALA A 716 -6.97 14.62 -2.36
CA ALA A 716 -6.70 13.70 -1.27
C ALA A 716 -7.97 12.93 -0.84
N GLY A 717 -7.79 11.83 -0.12
CA GLY A 717 -8.86 10.97 0.36
C GLY A 717 -9.18 9.79 -0.57
N GLY A 718 -9.90 8.81 -0.01
CA GLY A 718 -10.14 7.51 -0.66
C GLY A 718 -10.93 7.56 -1.96
N CYS A 719 -11.74 8.60 -2.19
CA CYS A 719 -12.51 8.73 -3.44
C CYS A 719 -11.62 8.89 -4.68
N PHE A 720 -10.44 9.52 -4.56
CA PHE A 720 -9.49 9.66 -5.66
C PHE A 720 -8.67 8.39 -5.95
N GLN A 721 -8.88 7.31 -5.20
CA GLN A 721 -8.41 5.98 -5.58
C GLN A 721 -9.24 5.37 -6.74
N ASN A 722 -10.42 5.93 -7.03
CA ASN A 722 -11.22 5.64 -8.22
C ASN A 722 -10.50 6.25 -9.44
N ARG A 723 -10.02 5.37 -10.35
CA ARG A 723 -9.24 5.77 -11.52
C ARG A 723 -10.03 6.71 -12.44
N LEU A 724 -11.29 6.35 -12.73
CA LEU A 724 -12.13 7.15 -13.63
C LEU A 724 -12.37 8.56 -13.07
N LEU A 725 -12.69 8.67 -11.77
CA LEU A 725 -12.87 9.97 -11.13
C LEU A 725 -11.60 10.82 -11.18
N LEU A 726 -10.45 10.21 -10.86
CA LEU A 726 -9.17 10.91 -10.86
C LEU A 726 -8.80 11.43 -12.26
N GLU A 727 -8.89 10.56 -13.29
CA GLU A 727 -8.57 10.92 -14.67
C GLU A 727 -9.49 12.02 -15.20
N LEU A 728 -10.82 11.91 -15.02
CA LEU A 728 -11.78 12.95 -15.39
C LEU A 728 -11.55 14.26 -14.64
N SER A 729 -11.16 14.18 -13.35
CA SER A 729 -10.86 15.38 -12.54
C SER A 729 -9.65 16.12 -13.07
N LEU A 730 -8.58 15.41 -13.42
CA LEU A 730 -7.37 15.99 -13.98
C LEU A 730 -7.64 16.59 -15.38
N GLU A 731 -8.40 15.89 -16.23
CA GLU A 731 -8.81 16.41 -17.54
C GLU A 731 -9.65 17.70 -17.41
N ALA A 732 -10.63 17.71 -16.50
CA ALA A 732 -11.49 18.86 -16.27
C ALA A 732 -10.71 20.09 -15.76
N LEU A 733 -9.74 19.87 -14.85
CA LEU A 733 -8.86 20.90 -14.33
C LEU A 733 -7.92 21.45 -15.42
N GLN A 734 -7.29 20.57 -16.20
CA GLN A 734 -6.39 20.97 -17.29
C GLN A 734 -7.11 21.74 -18.40
N ALA A 735 -8.35 21.40 -18.71
CA ALA A 735 -9.16 22.06 -19.74
C ALA A 735 -9.52 23.52 -19.36
N LYS A 736 -9.43 23.90 -18.09
CA LYS A 736 -9.76 25.24 -17.58
C LYS A 736 -8.53 26.08 -17.27
N GLY A 737 -7.29 25.55 -17.39
CA GLY A 737 -6.03 26.23 -17.10
C GLY A 737 -5.66 26.21 -15.64
#